data_3e0ebfdce1d2d16c16848103dfe40467
#
_entry.id   3e0ebfdce1d2d16c16848103dfe40467
#
_cell.length_a   1.000
_cell.length_b   1.000
_cell.length_c   1.000
_cell.angle_alpha   90.00
_cell.angle_beta   90.00
_cell.angle_gamma   90.00
#
_symmetry.space_group_name_H-M   'P 1'
#
loop_
_entity.id
_entity.type
_entity.pdbx_description
1 polymer ?
#
loop_
_entity_poly.entity_id
_entity_poly.type
_entity_poly.pdbx_seq_one_letter_code
_entity_poly.pdbx_strand_id
1 'polypeptide(L)'
;MDKGYLTIMAMACISLQCYAGSGQGTAVNDITVDSLQYTVVDSTLTATLYRYNKKGDTAIIPATVDYNGKTYQVVSISSRYNSVFYDTHDNIRKVKLPDGIKDIGQHAFYNCQNLEEIEIPESVESMGNYCLGYTNLKHLVMKPVKSPTLAENFLYGSDQLRIINIPEGSLNSYKEVEGWKNYILLAGKGFSISVDLATPGELGNEILKKTENISDVNILIIKGKLNDDDIYNIQKRMPNLIEVDLSEVEMENIPDYLFSERRGIKKVTLPKNLKTIRESAFRYCESLENVVIPDGVTSIGNSAFYGCYNMKSIKFPKGLVHMGSNAFYQCYALTTLELPSSLKTISGGAFYGLRNLASVSMPEQLETIEDDAFNGCNNLKEILIPKGTQTIGYSAFYGCNSLEKVTIPASVTAVNNAFAYCKNLKEVTCLALVPPQVRNENPFNGGMDMSKRTLYVPTFVLNVYKQTRGWDAFTNIKAADELPESMNIWKEFTLNLPDSLPADYKPSMLIDTYGGNGGSLTVKGNSTLSLSKFDFTYNPNYYINQSSSTSANIHGTLINEATMRADSISTKLYVPKQRWVFLSMPFNVKVSDFQCLTDETQWVIRKYSGLARANEQKEKTWQNMTADSILHAHEGYILQCTNNDGWYNHVLFQFKAINDAEKNNLFASTDQKIELKEYLSEFSHNRSWNLIGNPYPCYFDTRFMDFGAPITTWNMSNSTYEAYSLVDDNYILWPGEAFFVQRPVDQAEITFLAEGRQHNRNVRDIEETRAKMQTGNAARQVYNLTLTGENTADRTRIVINPEAEMSYNATHDAGKMMSEETLSAQLYSIESDADYAINERPIGNGIIQLGARFAQGGDYTISLMDAPEQAVLLDKQEGKEITLDETGYRFTAKAGESRDRFSLVLRGNTTGITTLDANTGSIHISTQAGCIHVTATAKEDIKLYGADGKLLKNQNGTEAIFNVPGGLYIIKVGNVTQKVTMVK
;
A
#
# COMPACT_ATOMS: atom_id res chain seq x y z
N MET A 1 50.53 1.12 -7.69
CA MET A 1 51.42 2.24 -7.96
C MET A 1 52.74 1.68 -8.41
N ASP A 2 53.33 2.21 -9.44
CA ASP A 2 54.63 1.85 -10.02
C ASP A 2 54.74 0.54 -10.83
N LYS A 3 54.22 0.62 -12.05
CA LYS A 3 54.80 -0.04 -13.25
C LYS A 3 54.19 0.45 -14.56
N GLY A 4 53.25 1.39 -14.52
CA GLY A 4 52.57 1.92 -15.71
C GLY A 4 53.24 3.15 -16.35
N TYR A 5 54.13 3.82 -15.65
CA TYR A 5 54.72 5.08 -16.15
C TYR A 5 55.97 4.92 -17.01
N LEU A 6 56.61 3.75 -16.98
CA LEU A 6 57.83 3.52 -17.76
C LEU A 6 57.54 3.03 -19.19
N THR A 7 56.36 2.50 -19.46
CA THR A 7 56.00 2.00 -20.81
C THR A 7 55.48 3.11 -21.71
N ILE A 8 54.93 4.21 -21.13
CA ILE A 8 54.39 5.35 -21.86
C ILE A 8 55.54 6.27 -22.39
N MET A 9 56.69 6.32 -21.69
CA MET A 9 57.84 7.05 -22.22
C MET A 9 58.58 6.32 -23.35
N ALA A 10 58.50 5.01 -23.47
CA ALA A 10 59.15 4.26 -24.55
C ALA A 10 58.37 4.30 -25.89
N MET A 11 57.02 4.46 -25.85
CA MET A 11 56.23 4.64 -27.09
C MET A 11 56.19 6.09 -27.61
N ALA A 12 56.41 7.08 -26.74
CA ALA A 12 56.60 8.47 -27.19
C ALA A 12 57.90 8.72 -27.98
N CYS A 13 58.88 7.81 -27.87
CA CYS A 13 60.10 7.88 -28.65
C CYS A 13 60.03 7.22 -30.02
N ILE A 14 59.03 6.37 -30.30
CA ILE A 14 58.95 5.66 -31.60
C ILE A 14 58.24 6.52 -32.66
N SER A 15 57.38 7.46 -32.28
CA SER A 15 56.78 8.44 -33.21
C SER A 15 57.72 9.56 -33.59
N LEU A 16 58.84 9.75 -32.89
CA LEU A 16 59.92 10.72 -33.25
C LEU A 16 60.98 10.11 -34.18
N GLN A 17 60.93 8.76 -34.39
CA GLN A 17 61.95 8.13 -35.27
C GLN A 17 61.59 7.99 -36.75
N CYS A 18 60.35 8.30 -37.14
CA CYS A 18 60.00 8.35 -38.58
C CYS A 18 60.38 9.63 -39.34
N TYR A 19 60.95 10.60 -38.64
CA TYR A 19 61.45 11.82 -39.30
C TYR A 19 62.97 12.07 -39.17
N ALA A 20 63.72 11.08 -38.68
CA ALA A 20 65.19 11.15 -38.63
C ALA A 20 65.83 10.03 -39.47
N GLY A 21 65.53 10.01 -40.76
CA GLY A 21 66.15 9.18 -41.77
C GLY A 21 66.88 10.04 -42.83
N SER A 22 68.14 10.13 -42.61
CA SER A 22 69.16 10.51 -43.58
C SER A 22 69.16 11.92 -44.24
N GLY A 23 70.05 12.74 -43.77
CA GLY A 23 70.91 13.62 -44.64
C GLY A 23 70.28 14.60 -45.55
N GLN A 24 70.31 15.79 -45.12
CA GLN A 24 70.23 17.15 -45.68
C GLN A 24 69.06 17.92 -45.03
N GLY A 25 69.40 19.01 -44.33
CA GLY A 25 68.58 19.85 -43.51
C GLY A 25 67.26 20.29 -44.16
N THR A 26 66.16 19.66 -43.80
CA THR A 26 64.84 20.21 -44.02
C THR A 26 64.62 21.28 -42.96
N ALA A 27 64.67 22.58 -43.39
CA ALA A 27 64.32 23.68 -42.49
C ALA A 27 62.89 23.54 -42.06
N VAL A 28 62.65 23.16 -40.78
CA VAL A 28 61.32 23.13 -40.11
C VAL A 28 61.19 24.44 -39.34
N ASN A 29 60.31 25.31 -39.76
CA ASN A 29 60.09 26.62 -39.12
C ASN A 29 58.67 26.71 -38.50
N ASP A 30 58.60 27.20 -37.28
CA ASP A 30 57.34 27.60 -36.68
C ASP A 30 57.01 29.04 -37.08
N ILE A 31 55.86 29.23 -37.66
CA ILE A 31 55.37 30.53 -38.13
C ILE A 31 53.98 30.87 -37.53
N THR A 32 53.69 32.16 -37.48
CA THR A 32 52.37 32.68 -37.12
C THR A 32 51.82 33.56 -38.23
N VAL A 33 50.67 33.17 -38.77
CA VAL A 33 49.97 33.93 -39.82
C VAL A 33 48.51 34.02 -39.38
N ASP A 34 47.92 35.22 -39.37
CA ASP A 34 46.52 35.46 -39.10
C ASP A 34 46.02 34.87 -37.75
N SER A 35 46.81 34.92 -36.69
CA SER A 35 46.54 34.29 -35.37
C SER A 35 46.54 32.77 -35.40
N LEU A 36 47.05 32.13 -36.45
CA LEU A 36 47.21 30.68 -36.54
C LEU A 36 48.71 30.37 -36.50
N GLN A 37 49.06 29.29 -35.80
CA GLN A 37 50.49 28.89 -35.70
C GLN A 37 50.71 27.58 -36.45
N TYR A 38 51.73 27.60 -37.33
CA TYR A 38 52.04 26.48 -38.17
C TYR A 38 53.50 26.07 -38.02
N THR A 39 53.76 24.80 -38.20
CA THR A 39 55.05 24.28 -38.48
C THR A 39 55.13 24.05 -39.99
N VAL A 40 56.02 24.74 -40.69
CA VAL A 40 56.21 24.61 -42.17
C VAL A 40 57.45 23.82 -42.51
N VAL A 41 57.38 23.06 -43.62
CA VAL A 41 58.48 22.27 -44.17
C VAL A 41 58.82 22.76 -45.56
N ASP A 42 59.96 23.42 -45.69
CA ASP A 42 60.36 24.06 -46.92
C ASP A 42 60.59 23.12 -48.10
N SER A 43 61.11 21.93 -47.85
CA SER A 43 61.39 20.92 -48.88
C SER A 43 60.15 20.35 -49.57
N THR A 44 59.01 20.31 -48.87
CA THR A 44 57.78 19.76 -49.39
C THR A 44 56.74 20.84 -49.65
N LEU A 45 56.99 22.07 -49.22
CA LEU A 45 56.02 23.19 -49.21
C LEU A 45 54.70 22.78 -48.45
N THR A 46 54.84 22.10 -47.31
CA THR A 46 53.72 21.69 -46.49
C THR A 46 53.74 22.39 -45.12
N ALA A 47 52.50 22.54 -44.55
CA ALA A 47 52.28 23.13 -43.23
C ALA A 47 51.40 22.22 -42.32
N THR A 48 51.79 22.18 -41.06
CA THR A 48 50.95 21.57 -39.99
C THR A 48 50.44 22.67 -39.09
N LEU A 49 49.10 22.78 -38.94
CA LEU A 49 48.48 23.70 -37.98
C LEU A 49 48.59 23.09 -36.58
N TYR A 50 49.24 23.76 -35.64
CA TYR A 50 49.38 23.28 -34.29
C TYR A 50 48.72 24.18 -33.22
N ARG A 51 48.24 25.40 -33.57
CA ARG A 51 47.47 26.27 -32.67
C ARG A 51 46.53 27.19 -33.43
N TYR A 52 45.29 27.27 -32.98
CA TYR A 52 44.21 28.10 -33.54
C TYR A 52 43.75 29.13 -32.51
N ASN A 53 43.98 30.41 -32.72
CA ASN A 53 43.69 31.50 -31.77
C ASN A 53 42.65 32.50 -32.31
N LYS A 54 41.95 32.23 -33.41
CA LYS A 54 40.87 33.12 -33.91
C LYS A 54 39.62 32.98 -33.02
N LYS A 55 39.03 34.12 -32.69
CA LYS A 55 37.77 34.16 -31.94
C LYS A 55 36.61 33.87 -32.88
N GLY A 56 35.59 33.19 -32.36
CA GLY A 56 34.38 32.82 -33.08
C GLY A 56 33.89 31.42 -32.73
N ASP A 57 32.71 31.04 -33.18
CA ASP A 57 32.10 29.72 -32.99
C ASP A 57 32.42 28.75 -34.17
N THR A 58 32.96 29.30 -35.27
CA THR A 58 33.28 28.51 -36.45
C THR A 58 34.78 28.63 -36.75
N ALA A 59 35.49 27.54 -36.73
CA ALA A 59 36.89 27.48 -37.13
C ALA A 59 37.00 27.18 -38.62
N ILE A 60 37.62 28.05 -39.35
CA ILE A 60 37.93 27.87 -40.76
C ILE A 60 39.43 27.63 -40.91
N ILE A 61 39.82 26.43 -41.33
CA ILE A 61 41.22 26.09 -41.57
C ILE A 61 41.55 26.43 -43.04
N PRO A 62 42.55 27.29 -43.30
CA PRO A 62 42.92 27.62 -44.67
C PRO A 62 43.60 26.44 -45.36
N ALA A 63 43.40 26.32 -46.69
CA ALA A 63 44.04 25.28 -47.49
C ALA A 63 45.52 25.52 -47.65
N THR A 64 45.97 26.81 -47.63
CA THR A 64 47.35 27.24 -47.81
C THR A 64 47.73 28.33 -46.82
N VAL A 65 48.98 28.48 -46.55
CA VAL A 65 49.52 29.59 -45.80
C VAL A 65 50.76 30.16 -46.55
N ASP A 66 50.77 31.48 -46.79
CA ASP A 66 51.85 32.19 -47.44
C ASP A 66 52.85 32.74 -46.41
N TYR A 67 54.11 32.44 -46.59
CA TYR A 67 55.19 32.93 -45.73
C TYR A 67 56.48 33.06 -46.50
N ASN A 68 57.16 34.20 -46.36
CA ASN A 68 58.43 34.53 -47.01
C ASN A 68 58.43 34.28 -48.52
N GLY A 69 57.30 34.62 -49.21
CA GLY A 69 57.20 34.44 -50.67
C GLY A 69 56.96 33.00 -51.11
N LYS A 70 56.74 32.05 -50.20
CA LYS A 70 56.39 30.70 -50.52
C LYS A 70 54.98 30.39 -50.05
N THR A 71 54.21 29.59 -50.79
CA THR A 71 52.89 29.08 -50.45
C THR A 71 53.03 27.66 -49.98
N TYR A 72 52.62 27.37 -48.74
CA TYR A 72 52.59 26.04 -48.09
C TYR A 72 51.22 25.48 -48.10
N GLN A 73 51.02 24.22 -48.46
CA GLN A 73 49.76 23.48 -48.34
C GLN A 73 49.58 23.03 -46.91
N VAL A 74 48.42 23.33 -46.33
CA VAL A 74 48.04 22.85 -44.97
C VAL A 74 47.61 21.41 -45.09
N VAL A 75 48.46 20.46 -44.68
CA VAL A 75 48.24 19.01 -44.85
C VAL A 75 47.93 18.28 -43.55
N SER A 76 48.19 18.91 -42.38
CA SER A 76 47.97 18.30 -41.09
C SER A 76 47.45 19.29 -40.06
N ILE A 77 46.67 18.80 -39.10
CA ILE A 77 46.25 19.50 -37.88
C ILE A 77 46.67 18.64 -36.71
N SER A 78 47.64 19.10 -35.93
CA SER A 78 48.15 18.27 -34.83
C SER A 78 48.77 19.16 -33.75
N SER A 79 48.50 18.88 -32.50
CA SER A 79 49.14 19.59 -31.39
C SER A 79 50.25 18.76 -30.75
N ARG A 80 51.30 19.44 -30.27
CA ARG A 80 52.44 18.79 -29.58
C ARG A 80 52.15 18.50 -28.10
N TYR A 81 51.27 19.29 -27.44
CA TYR A 81 51.07 19.23 -25.98
C TYR A 81 49.60 19.17 -25.54
N ASN A 82 48.72 19.95 -26.14
CA ASN A 82 47.30 20.09 -25.78
C ASN A 82 46.47 20.15 -27.07
N SER A 83 45.19 20.55 -26.97
CA SER A 83 44.34 20.79 -28.15
C SER A 83 44.96 21.88 -29.07
N VAL A 84 44.83 21.74 -30.38
CA VAL A 84 45.08 22.81 -31.33
C VAL A 84 44.23 24.05 -31.03
N PHE A 85 43.05 23.83 -30.44
CA PHE A 85 42.07 24.86 -30.04
C PHE A 85 42.14 25.22 -28.56
N TYR A 86 43.26 24.99 -27.85
CA TYR A 86 43.39 25.16 -26.41
C TYR A 86 42.83 26.47 -25.85
N ASP A 87 43.02 27.59 -26.56
CA ASP A 87 42.54 28.91 -26.13
C ASP A 87 41.11 29.24 -26.60
N THR A 88 40.48 28.38 -27.43
CA THR A 88 39.20 28.64 -28.08
C THR A 88 38.24 27.44 -28.02
N HIS A 89 38.61 26.33 -27.39
CA HIS A 89 37.86 25.07 -27.38
C HIS A 89 36.42 25.23 -26.86
N ASP A 90 36.19 26.11 -25.88
CA ASP A 90 34.88 26.40 -25.33
C ASP A 90 33.94 27.14 -26.27
N ASN A 91 34.46 27.72 -27.36
CA ASN A 91 33.65 28.51 -28.26
C ASN A 91 33.35 27.79 -29.58
N ILE A 92 34.17 26.78 -29.97
CA ILE A 92 34.07 26.15 -31.28
C ILE A 92 32.87 25.23 -31.36
N ARG A 93 31.96 25.57 -32.27
CA ARG A 93 30.75 24.75 -32.60
C ARG A 93 30.85 24.08 -33.96
N LYS A 94 31.57 24.68 -34.91
CA LYS A 94 31.74 24.20 -36.29
C LYS A 94 33.16 24.28 -36.71
N VAL A 95 33.57 23.34 -37.53
CA VAL A 95 34.90 23.31 -38.16
C VAL A 95 34.72 23.10 -39.66
N LYS A 96 35.40 23.92 -40.45
CA LYS A 96 35.56 23.74 -41.90
C LYS A 96 36.99 23.34 -42.20
N LEU A 97 37.16 22.12 -42.65
CA LEU A 97 38.45 21.57 -43.08
C LEU A 97 38.62 21.73 -44.58
N PRO A 98 39.78 22.17 -45.08
CA PRO A 98 40.01 22.27 -46.52
C PRO A 98 40.28 20.88 -47.13
N ASP A 99 39.98 20.74 -48.41
CA ASP A 99 40.45 19.62 -49.18
C ASP A 99 42.01 19.67 -49.25
N GLY A 100 42.65 18.52 -49.05
CA GLY A 100 44.11 18.45 -49.00
C GLY A 100 44.72 18.15 -47.63
N ILE A 101 43.93 18.23 -46.55
CA ILE A 101 44.29 17.70 -45.22
C ILE A 101 44.44 16.18 -45.33
N LYS A 102 45.64 15.67 -44.97
CA LYS A 102 45.92 14.23 -44.95
C LYS A 102 45.90 13.61 -43.58
N ASP A 103 46.17 14.41 -42.55
CA ASP A 103 46.31 13.94 -41.20
C ASP A 103 45.53 14.82 -40.21
N ILE A 104 44.57 14.23 -39.50
CA ILE A 104 43.98 14.78 -38.30
C ILE A 104 44.74 14.23 -37.11
N GLY A 105 45.86 14.87 -36.81
CA GLY A 105 46.82 14.36 -35.85
C GLY A 105 46.38 14.37 -34.38
N GLN A 106 47.35 14.04 -33.51
CA GLN A 106 47.07 13.94 -32.08
C GLN A 106 46.48 15.24 -31.52
N HIS A 107 45.45 15.12 -30.65
CA HIS A 107 44.78 16.21 -29.94
C HIS A 107 44.24 17.35 -30.86
N ALA A 108 43.98 17.10 -32.13
CA ALA A 108 43.56 18.13 -33.07
C ALA A 108 42.34 18.92 -32.54
N PHE A 109 41.27 18.26 -32.13
CA PHE A 109 40.04 18.85 -31.58
C PHE A 109 39.77 18.37 -30.12
N TYR A 110 40.80 18.03 -29.40
CA TYR A 110 40.67 17.56 -28.00
C TYR A 110 39.95 18.59 -27.13
N ASN A 111 38.94 18.12 -26.38
CA ASN A 111 38.15 18.93 -25.45
C ASN A 111 37.31 20.07 -26.07
N CYS A 112 37.05 20.03 -27.39
CA CYS A 112 36.11 20.96 -28.02
C CYS A 112 34.66 20.56 -27.67
N GLN A 113 34.21 20.85 -26.44
CA GLN A 113 32.94 20.37 -25.90
C GLN A 113 31.70 20.96 -26.56
N ASN A 114 31.81 22.03 -27.30
CA ASN A 114 30.70 22.61 -28.07
C ASN A 114 30.65 22.15 -29.55
N LEU A 115 31.63 21.32 -29.98
CA LEU A 115 31.65 20.75 -31.33
C LEU A 115 30.68 19.58 -31.43
N GLU A 116 29.56 19.78 -32.15
CA GLU A 116 28.51 18.78 -32.31
C GLU A 116 28.58 18.04 -33.65
N GLU A 117 29.20 18.66 -34.68
CA GLU A 117 29.29 18.11 -36.01
C GLU A 117 30.66 18.44 -36.65
N ILE A 118 31.24 17.47 -37.36
CA ILE A 118 32.43 17.65 -38.18
C ILE A 118 32.38 16.77 -39.44
N GLU A 119 32.80 17.33 -40.55
CA GLU A 119 33.01 16.64 -41.83
C GLU A 119 34.50 16.43 -42.07
N ILE A 120 34.93 15.19 -42.29
CA ILE A 120 36.32 14.80 -42.59
C ILE A 120 36.48 14.70 -44.09
N PRO A 121 37.35 15.52 -44.72
CA PRO A 121 37.55 15.55 -46.16
C PRO A 121 38.09 14.24 -46.75
N GLU A 122 37.81 14.00 -48.04
CA GLU A 122 38.21 12.79 -48.76
C GLU A 122 39.73 12.51 -48.70
N SER A 123 40.52 13.60 -48.61
CA SER A 123 41.97 13.53 -48.58
C SER A 123 42.59 12.97 -47.32
N VAL A 124 41.80 12.77 -46.23
CA VAL A 124 42.34 12.33 -44.93
C VAL A 124 42.74 10.86 -44.99
N GLU A 125 43.98 10.58 -44.65
CA GLU A 125 44.63 9.27 -44.65
C GLU A 125 44.81 8.72 -43.23
N SER A 126 44.88 9.60 -42.19
CA SER A 126 45.11 9.19 -40.77
C SER A 126 44.38 10.08 -39.77
N MET A 127 43.99 9.45 -38.63
CA MET A 127 43.40 10.10 -37.47
C MET A 127 44.14 9.71 -36.20
N GLY A 128 44.75 10.68 -35.55
CA GLY A 128 45.66 10.50 -34.42
C GLY A 128 44.95 10.30 -33.08
N ASN A 129 45.77 10.03 -32.05
CA ASN A 129 45.25 9.77 -30.71
C ASN A 129 44.54 11.01 -30.13
N TYR A 130 43.37 10.80 -29.54
CA TYR A 130 42.51 11.86 -29.01
C TYR A 130 42.19 13.00 -30.01
N CYS A 131 42.28 12.76 -31.32
CA CYS A 131 42.08 13.84 -32.31
C CYS A 131 40.65 14.44 -32.22
N LEU A 132 39.67 13.66 -31.84
CA LEU A 132 38.29 14.06 -31.58
C LEU A 132 37.86 13.71 -30.13
N GLY A 133 38.81 13.54 -29.24
CA GLY A 133 38.57 13.12 -27.87
C GLY A 133 37.88 14.20 -27.01
N TYR A 134 36.97 13.80 -26.12
CA TYR A 134 36.22 14.68 -25.20
C TYR A 134 35.41 15.79 -25.92
N THR A 135 34.86 15.46 -27.08
CA THR A 135 33.93 16.32 -27.82
C THR A 135 32.48 15.89 -27.56
N ASN A 136 31.51 16.78 -27.79
CA ASN A 136 30.06 16.42 -27.77
C ASN A 136 29.55 16.10 -29.17
N LEU A 137 30.35 15.47 -30.01
CA LEU A 137 29.98 15.10 -31.36
C LEU A 137 28.76 14.21 -31.40
N LYS A 138 27.75 14.63 -32.14
CA LYS A 138 26.53 13.89 -32.48
C LYS A 138 26.58 13.37 -33.93
N HIS A 139 27.33 14.09 -34.82
CA HIS A 139 27.44 13.82 -36.24
C HIS A 139 28.88 13.85 -36.68
N LEU A 140 29.35 12.71 -37.18
CA LEU A 140 30.63 12.59 -37.85
C LEU A 140 30.40 12.12 -39.30
N VAL A 141 30.79 12.96 -40.28
CA VAL A 141 30.69 12.66 -41.70
C VAL A 141 32.10 12.39 -42.24
N MET A 142 32.33 11.19 -42.72
CA MET A 142 33.56 10.78 -43.38
C MET A 142 33.36 10.83 -44.88
N LYS A 143 34.26 11.56 -45.62
CA LYS A 143 34.27 11.58 -47.08
C LYS A 143 35.29 10.59 -47.69
N PRO A 144 36.33 10.13 -46.98
CA PRO A 144 37.27 9.15 -47.52
C PRO A 144 36.57 7.86 -47.93
N VAL A 145 36.71 7.41 -49.18
CA VAL A 145 36.18 6.14 -49.69
C VAL A 145 36.91 4.96 -49.06
N LYS A 146 38.20 5.12 -48.80
CA LYS A 146 39.01 4.17 -48.01
C LYS A 146 39.12 4.69 -46.57
N SER A 147 38.83 3.82 -45.59
CA SER A 147 38.98 4.22 -44.19
C SER A 147 40.36 4.75 -43.88
N PRO A 148 40.48 5.93 -43.21
CA PRO A 148 41.72 6.38 -42.62
C PRO A 148 42.29 5.38 -41.63
N THR A 149 43.59 5.38 -41.41
CA THR A 149 44.19 4.72 -40.28
C THR A 149 43.83 5.44 -38.99
N LEU A 150 43.44 4.68 -37.94
CA LEU A 150 42.98 5.23 -36.67
C LEU A 150 43.97 4.92 -35.56
N ALA A 151 44.22 5.89 -34.69
CA ALA A 151 44.82 5.63 -33.38
C ALA A 151 43.76 5.06 -32.43
N GLU A 152 44.20 4.28 -31.45
CA GLU A 152 43.33 3.54 -30.51
C GLU A 152 42.28 4.42 -29.80
N ASN A 153 42.65 5.62 -29.39
CA ASN A 153 41.80 6.52 -28.60
C ASN A 153 41.31 7.75 -29.38
N PHE A 154 41.17 7.69 -30.72
CA PHE A 154 40.86 8.85 -31.57
C PHE A 154 39.57 9.60 -31.18
N LEU A 155 38.54 8.90 -30.66
CA LEU A 155 37.24 9.43 -30.21
C LEU A 155 36.99 9.23 -28.69
N TYR A 156 37.99 8.99 -27.88
CA TYR A 156 37.85 8.71 -26.45
C TYR A 156 37.10 9.83 -25.71
N GLY A 157 36.05 9.47 -24.93
CA GLY A 157 35.23 10.44 -24.17
C GLY A 157 34.22 11.23 -25.00
N SER A 158 34.03 10.89 -26.29
CA SER A 158 33.01 11.49 -27.17
C SER A 158 31.75 10.60 -27.21
N ASP A 159 31.10 10.47 -26.03
CA ASP A 159 30.09 9.45 -25.74
C ASP A 159 28.74 9.69 -26.41
N GLN A 160 28.53 10.83 -27.07
CA GLN A 160 27.28 11.14 -27.77
C GLN A 160 27.23 10.58 -29.20
N LEU A 161 28.40 10.30 -29.80
CA LEU A 161 28.49 9.80 -31.17
C LEU A 161 28.12 8.32 -31.24
N ARG A 162 27.15 7.95 -32.07
CA ARG A 162 26.72 6.56 -32.28
C ARG A 162 26.78 6.16 -33.75
N ILE A 163 26.53 7.08 -34.63
CA ILE A 163 26.43 6.86 -36.08
C ILE A 163 27.47 7.67 -36.79
N ILE A 164 28.19 7.03 -37.69
CA ILE A 164 29.21 7.66 -38.54
C ILE A 164 28.72 7.51 -39.97
N ASN A 165 28.51 8.65 -40.63
CA ASN A 165 28.17 8.69 -42.05
C ASN A 165 29.45 8.45 -42.89
N ILE A 166 29.43 7.45 -43.76
CA ILE A 166 30.52 7.08 -44.64
C ILE A 166 30.07 7.11 -46.11
N PRO A 167 30.96 7.20 -47.08
CA PRO A 167 30.61 7.18 -48.50
C PRO A 167 29.87 5.90 -48.90
N GLU A 168 28.96 6.00 -49.86
CA GLU A 168 28.30 4.84 -50.46
C GLU A 168 29.37 3.91 -51.08
N GLY A 169 29.22 2.58 -50.82
CA GLY A 169 30.16 1.55 -51.28
C GLY A 169 31.45 1.40 -50.46
N SER A 170 31.71 2.25 -49.42
CA SER A 170 32.91 2.20 -48.59
C SER A 170 32.79 1.27 -47.34
N LEU A 171 31.66 0.67 -47.10
CA LEU A 171 31.32 -0.06 -45.86
C LEU A 171 32.38 -1.11 -45.49
N ASN A 172 32.83 -1.92 -46.46
CA ASN A 172 33.81 -2.99 -46.20
C ASN A 172 35.18 -2.42 -45.77
N SER A 173 35.61 -1.33 -46.39
CA SER A 173 36.86 -0.64 -46.03
C SER A 173 36.87 -0.14 -44.58
N TYR A 174 35.74 0.34 -44.09
CA TYR A 174 35.57 0.83 -42.71
C TYR A 174 35.41 -0.30 -41.69
N LYS A 175 34.68 -1.36 -42.04
CA LYS A 175 34.47 -2.54 -41.15
C LYS A 175 35.77 -3.27 -40.81
N GLU A 176 36.76 -3.26 -41.70
CA GLU A 176 38.04 -3.89 -41.48
C GLU A 176 38.90 -3.18 -40.44
N VAL A 177 38.58 -1.92 -40.10
CA VAL A 177 39.37 -1.13 -39.14
C VAL A 177 38.75 -1.19 -37.76
N GLU A 178 39.50 -1.73 -36.77
CA GLU A 178 39.06 -2.02 -35.41
C GLU A 178 38.39 -0.81 -34.73
N GLY A 179 38.91 0.38 -34.89
CA GLY A 179 38.41 1.59 -34.25
C GLY A 179 36.97 1.97 -34.60
N TRP A 180 36.42 1.47 -35.70
CA TRP A 180 35.04 1.74 -36.09
C TRP A 180 34.03 0.75 -35.53
N LYS A 181 34.46 -0.36 -34.95
CA LYS A 181 33.54 -1.45 -34.50
C LYS A 181 32.49 -1.04 -33.47
N ASN A 182 32.74 0.00 -32.69
CA ASN A 182 31.82 0.48 -31.66
C ASN A 182 30.77 1.44 -32.18
N TYR A 183 30.77 1.74 -33.48
CA TYR A 183 29.91 2.72 -34.14
C TYR A 183 29.07 2.07 -35.23
N ILE A 184 27.86 2.62 -35.46
CA ILE A 184 27.05 2.26 -36.62
C ILE A 184 27.56 2.99 -37.84
N LEU A 185 28.01 2.24 -38.85
CA LEU A 185 28.50 2.80 -40.12
C LEU A 185 27.33 2.93 -41.09
N LEU A 186 26.94 4.18 -41.39
CA LEU A 186 25.86 4.49 -42.32
C LEU A 186 26.45 4.87 -43.70
N ALA A 187 26.43 3.91 -44.66
CA ALA A 187 26.91 4.13 -46.02
C ALA A 187 25.85 4.78 -46.90
N GLY A 188 26.06 6.03 -47.32
CA GLY A 188 25.07 6.78 -48.07
C GLY A 188 23.77 6.97 -47.32
N LYS A 189 22.65 6.50 -47.88
CA LYS A 189 21.31 6.53 -47.24
C LYS A 189 21.07 5.36 -46.28
N GLY A 190 22.03 4.44 -46.11
CA GLY A 190 21.90 3.22 -45.33
C GLY A 190 21.25 2.09 -46.14
N PHE A 191 21.44 0.85 -45.62
CA PHE A 191 20.92 -0.35 -46.25
C PHE A 191 19.49 -0.61 -45.77
N SER A 192 18.50 -0.45 -46.67
CA SER A 192 17.08 -0.55 -46.36
C SER A 192 16.50 -1.87 -46.87
N ILE A 193 15.82 -2.60 -46.00
CA ILE A 193 15.10 -3.82 -46.36
C ILE A 193 13.60 -3.71 -45.96
N SER A 194 12.74 -4.04 -46.93
CA SER A 194 11.31 -4.27 -46.70
C SER A 194 11.02 -5.77 -46.81
N VAL A 195 10.36 -6.32 -45.79
CA VAL A 195 9.95 -7.73 -45.71
C VAL A 195 8.42 -7.78 -45.55
N ASP A 196 7.75 -8.50 -46.46
CA ASP A 196 6.37 -8.92 -46.27
C ASP A 196 6.37 -10.38 -45.80
N LEU A 197 6.14 -10.57 -44.48
CA LEU A 197 6.38 -11.84 -43.81
C LEU A 197 5.11 -12.72 -43.91
N ALA A 198 5.10 -13.60 -44.89
CA ALA A 198 4.01 -14.55 -45.09
C ALA A 198 3.93 -15.62 -43.98
N THR A 199 5.07 -16.00 -43.42
CA THR A 199 5.19 -17.02 -42.35
C THR A 199 6.00 -16.48 -41.18
N PRO A 200 5.46 -16.45 -39.96
CA PRO A 200 6.22 -16.06 -38.77
C PRO A 200 7.43 -16.99 -38.55
N GLY A 201 8.57 -16.40 -38.16
CA GLY A 201 9.84 -17.11 -37.95
C GLY A 201 10.82 -17.02 -39.15
N GLU A 202 10.38 -16.51 -40.27
CA GLU A 202 11.17 -16.47 -41.50
C GLU A 202 11.90 -15.12 -41.73
N LEU A 203 11.77 -14.14 -40.83
CA LEU A 203 12.36 -12.79 -41.04
C LEU A 203 13.86 -12.87 -41.37
N GLY A 204 14.62 -13.68 -40.64
CA GLY A 204 16.04 -13.85 -40.88
C GLY A 204 16.34 -14.41 -42.27
N ASN A 205 15.57 -15.41 -42.73
CA ASN A 205 15.72 -16.04 -44.05
C ASN A 205 15.32 -15.09 -45.16
N GLU A 206 14.22 -14.33 -44.99
CA GLU A 206 13.79 -13.32 -45.97
C GLU A 206 14.81 -12.19 -46.16
N ILE A 207 15.47 -11.78 -45.06
CA ILE A 207 16.54 -10.79 -45.14
C ILE A 207 17.77 -11.36 -45.87
N LEU A 208 18.17 -12.61 -45.55
CA LEU A 208 19.32 -13.26 -46.18
C LEU A 208 19.18 -13.53 -47.68
N LYS A 209 17.94 -13.51 -48.20
CA LYS A 209 17.71 -13.50 -49.66
C LYS A 209 18.14 -12.17 -50.34
N LYS A 210 18.31 -11.10 -49.57
CA LYS A 210 18.56 -9.74 -50.06
C LYS A 210 19.93 -9.19 -49.64
N THR A 211 20.59 -9.81 -48.65
CA THR A 211 21.91 -9.45 -48.19
C THR A 211 22.69 -10.66 -47.69
N GLU A 212 24.02 -10.60 -47.74
CA GLU A 212 24.87 -11.65 -47.20
C GLU A 212 24.91 -11.64 -45.65
N ASN A 213 24.62 -10.51 -45.00
CA ASN A 213 24.72 -10.37 -43.57
C ASN A 213 23.56 -9.54 -42.98
N ILE A 214 22.78 -10.16 -42.12
CA ILE A 214 21.64 -9.52 -41.40
C ILE A 214 22.08 -8.28 -40.59
N SER A 215 23.31 -8.26 -40.10
CA SER A 215 23.82 -7.14 -39.30
C SER A 215 24.01 -5.83 -40.10
N ASP A 216 23.99 -5.90 -41.44
CA ASP A 216 24.18 -4.72 -42.28
C ASP A 216 22.90 -3.88 -42.46
N VAL A 217 21.78 -4.39 -42.02
CA VAL A 217 20.50 -3.70 -42.11
C VAL A 217 20.47 -2.48 -41.22
N ASN A 218 20.27 -1.28 -41.83
CA ASN A 218 20.09 -0.03 -41.11
C ASN A 218 18.61 0.38 -41.00
N ILE A 219 17.85 0.13 -42.06
CA ILE A 219 16.41 0.45 -42.14
C ILE A 219 15.62 -0.83 -42.37
N LEU A 220 14.73 -1.17 -41.46
CA LEU A 220 13.91 -2.38 -41.52
C LEU A 220 12.42 -2.01 -41.57
N ILE A 221 11.74 -2.46 -42.63
CA ILE A 221 10.29 -2.30 -42.78
C ILE A 221 9.66 -3.69 -42.80
N ILE A 222 8.74 -3.97 -41.89
CA ILE A 222 8.14 -5.28 -41.73
C ILE A 222 6.63 -5.18 -41.90
N LYS A 223 6.03 -6.16 -42.57
CA LYS A 223 4.60 -6.44 -42.62
C LYS A 223 4.35 -7.87 -42.18
N GLY A 224 3.14 -8.14 -41.62
CA GLY A 224 2.71 -9.46 -41.23
C GLY A 224 2.85 -9.73 -39.73
N LYS A 225 2.98 -10.98 -39.35
CA LYS A 225 3.01 -11.43 -37.96
C LYS A 225 4.39 -11.92 -37.59
N LEU A 226 4.89 -11.50 -36.41
CA LEU A 226 6.19 -11.92 -35.88
C LEU A 226 6.00 -13.00 -34.82
N ASN A 227 6.98 -13.90 -34.72
CA ASN A 227 7.13 -14.83 -33.59
C ASN A 227 8.45 -14.58 -32.83
N ASP A 228 8.76 -15.46 -31.84
CA ASP A 228 9.94 -15.28 -31.00
C ASP A 228 11.27 -15.35 -31.76
N ASP A 229 11.36 -16.13 -32.85
CA ASP A 229 12.56 -16.20 -33.69
C ASP A 229 12.79 -14.91 -34.48
N ASP A 230 11.72 -14.29 -34.96
CA ASP A 230 11.79 -12.97 -35.64
C ASP A 230 12.20 -11.89 -34.64
N ILE A 231 11.61 -11.91 -33.42
CA ILE A 231 11.98 -11.02 -32.32
C ILE A 231 13.46 -11.19 -31.96
N TYR A 232 13.93 -12.43 -31.86
CA TYR A 232 15.34 -12.73 -31.60
C TYR A 232 16.26 -12.17 -32.68
N ASN A 233 15.91 -12.27 -33.96
CA ASN A 233 16.68 -11.70 -35.06
C ASN A 233 16.81 -10.19 -34.90
N ILE A 234 15.69 -9.48 -34.60
CA ILE A 234 15.71 -8.03 -34.36
C ILE A 234 16.57 -7.70 -33.13
N GLN A 235 16.38 -8.43 -32.02
CA GLN A 235 17.07 -8.19 -30.77
C GLN A 235 18.57 -8.49 -30.80
N LYS A 236 19.00 -9.53 -31.49
CA LYS A 236 20.38 -10.06 -31.33
C LYS A 236 21.22 -9.95 -32.60
N ARG A 237 20.60 -10.01 -33.78
CA ARG A 237 21.35 -10.12 -35.04
C ARG A 237 21.40 -8.85 -35.89
N MET A 238 20.64 -7.79 -35.50
CA MET A 238 20.59 -6.51 -36.23
C MET A 238 21.10 -5.34 -35.36
N PRO A 239 22.37 -5.30 -34.99
CA PRO A 239 22.92 -4.25 -34.10
C PRO A 239 22.96 -2.86 -34.76
N ASN A 240 22.94 -2.77 -36.09
CA ASN A 240 23.12 -1.54 -36.85
C ASN A 240 21.82 -0.87 -37.30
N LEU A 241 20.68 -1.27 -36.69
CA LEU A 241 19.40 -0.64 -36.96
C LEU A 241 19.36 0.83 -36.55
N ILE A 242 18.88 1.69 -37.46
CA ILE A 242 18.68 3.12 -37.25
C ILE A 242 17.19 3.47 -37.32
N GLU A 243 16.47 2.87 -38.27
CA GLU A 243 15.03 3.03 -38.42
C GLU A 243 14.33 1.66 -38.51
N VAL A 244 13.19 1.55 -37.82
CA VAL A 244 12.34 0.35 -37.86
C VAL A 244 10.89 0.78 -38.06
N ASP A 245 10.25 0.22 -39.07
CA ASP A 245 8.82 0.42 -39.33
C ASP A 245 8.07 -0.90 -39.09
N LEU A 246 7.25 -0.90 -38.01
CA LEU A 246 6.36 -1.97 -37.58
C LEU A 246 4.90 -1.62 -37.81
N SER A 247 4.59 -0.54 -38.55
CA SER A 247 3.21 -0.02 -38.68
C SER A 247 2.20 -1.02 -39.24
N GLU A 248 2.68 -1.97 -40.07
CA GLU A 248 1.89 -3.03 -40.68
C GLU A 248 2.12 -4.43 -40.05
N VAL A 249 2.72 -4.46 -38.84
CA VAL A 249 2.92 -5.68 -38.07
C VAL A 249 1.69 -5.93 -37.17
N GLU A 250 1.20 -7.17 -37.18
CA GLU A 250 0.13 -7.62 -36.30
C GLU A 250 0.71 -7.95 -34.92
N MET A 251 0.76 -6.95 -34.05
CA MET A 251 1.35 -7.10 -32.72
C MET A 251 0.60 -6.23 -31.70
N GLU A 252 0.13 -6.82 -30.60
CA GLU A 252 -0.53 -6.09 -29.51
C GLU A 252 0.45 -5.63 -28.42
N ASN A 253 1.62 -6.24 -28.32
CA ASN A 253 2.62 -5.91 -27.30
C ASN A 253 4.00 -5.77 -27.92
N ILE A 254 4.70 -4.66 -27.67
CA ILE A 254 6.16 -4.63 -27.91
C ILE A 254 6.81 -5.49 -26.82
N PRO A 255 7.56 -6.54 -27.19
CA PRO A 255 8.19 -7.46 -26.22
C PRO A 255 9.20 -6.79 -25.32
N ASP A 256 9.45 -7.44 -24.19
CA ASP A 256 10.50 -7.02 -23.27
C ASP A 256 11.86 -6.95 -23.99
N TYR A 257 12.57 -5.86 -23.76
CA TYR A 257 13.93 -5.61 -24.29
C TYR A 257 14.05 -5.61 -25.83
N LEU A 258 12.98 -5.50 -26.62
CA LEU A 258 13.03 -5.65 -28.09
C LEU A 258 14.11 -4.77 -28.74
N PHE A 259 14.21 -3.50 -28.36
CA PHE A 259 15.20 -2.57 -28.86
C PHE A 259 16.20 -2.14 -27.77
N SER A 260 16.26 -2.85 -26.66
CA SER A 260 17.16 -2.49 -25.55
C SER A 260 18.61 -2.41 -26.03
N GLU A 261 19.28 -1.32 -25.64
CA GLU A 261 20.70 -1.01 -26.00
C GLU A 261 20.94 -0.79 -27.50
N ARG A 262 19.89 -0.57 -28.29
CA ARG A 262 19.99 -0.16 -29.69
C ARG A 262 20.26 1.34 -29.78
N ARG A 263 21.47 1.74 -29.35
CA ARG A 263 21.87 3.15 -29.18
C ARG A 263 21.73 4.00 -30.43
N GLY A 264 21.83 3.39 -31.62
CA GLY A 264 21.73 4.05 -32.90
C GLY A 264 20.31 4.25 -33.45
N ILE A 265 19.30 3.61 -32.87
CA ILE A 265 17.94 3.77 -33.35
C ILE A 265 17.47 5.21 -33.15
N LYS A 266 17.12 5.87 -34.30
CA LYS A 266 16.60 7.24 -34.36
C LYS A 266 15.09 7.29 -34.44
N LYS A 267 14.49 6.27 -35.09
CA LYS A 267 13.06 6.26 -35.36
C LYS A 267 12.50 4.84 -35.30
N VAL A 268 11.38 4.69 -34.61
CA VAL A 268 10.57 3.49 -34.63
C VAL A 268 9.11 3.86 -34.86
N THR A 269 8.49 3.25 -35.88
CA THR A 269 7.05 3.36 -36.14
C THR A 269 6.38 2.13 -35.52
N LEU A 270 5.49 2.36 -34.54
CA LEU A 270 4.84 1.31 -33.77
C LEU A 270 3.61 0.71 -34.49
N PRO A 271 3.24 -0.55 -34.19
CA PRO A 271 2.05 -1.20 -34.70
C PRO A 271 0.77 -0.44 -34.35
N LYS A 272 -0.20 -0.36 -35.28
CA LYS A 272 -1.46 0.37 -35.09
C LYS A 272 -2.35 -0.23 -33.98
N ASN A 273 -2.29 -1.56 -33.79
CA ASN A 273 -3.11 -2.30 -32.82
C ASN A 273 -2.45 -2.50 -31.46
N LEU A 274 -1.37 -1.77 -31.18
CA LEU A 274 -0.58 -1.91 -29.98
C LEU A 274 -1.41 -1.58 -28.73
N LYS A 275 -1.30 -2.43 -27.69
CA LYS A 275 -1.92 -2.29 -26.37
C LYS A 275 -0.88 -1.99 -25.27
N THR A 276 0.31 -2.60 -25.38
CA THR A 276 1.32 -2.52 -24.34
C THR A 276 2.72 -2.36 -24.92
N ILE A 277 3.50 -1.47 -24.33
CA ILE A 277 4.96 -1.41 -24.48
C ILE A 277 5.54 -2.04 -23.23
N ARG A 278 6.20 -3.21 -23.33
CA ARG A 278 6.65 -3.98 -22.18
C ARG A 278 7.96 -3.43 -21.59
N GLU A 279 8.46 -4.14 -20.55
CA GLU A 279 9.64 -3.76 -19.80
C GLU A 279 10.86 -3.54 -20.69
N SER A 280 11.59 -2.42 -20.46
CA SER A 280 12.88 -2.11 -21.11
C SER A 280 12.86 -2.16 -22.63
N ALA A 281 11.69 -2.06 -23.27
CA ALA A 281 11.55 -2.26 -24.73
C ALA A 281 12.47 -1.33 -25.56
N PHE A 282 12.69 -0.09 -25.12
CA PHE A 282 13.56 0.91 -25.74
C PHE A 282 14.67 1.41 -24.80
N ARG A 283 15.03 0.63 -23.80
CA ARG A 283 16.05 1.01 -22.84
C ARG A 283 17.38 1.29 -23.54
N TYR A 284 17.98 2.46 -23.27
CA TYR A 284 19.20 2.95 -23.92
C TYR A 284 19.12 3.06 -25.45
N CYS A 285 17.94 3.35 -26.01
CA CYS A 285 17.87 3.86 -27.39
C CYS A 285 18.29 5.33 -27.40
N GLU A 286 19.57 5.57 -27.23
CA GLU A 286 20.15 6.89 -26.96
C GLU A 286 19.88 7.90 -28.07
N SER A 287 19.82 7.45 -29.33
CA SER A 287 19.60 8.29 -30.53
C SER A 287 18.10 8.49 -30.85
N LEU A 288 17.18 7.85 -30.12
CA LEU A 288 15.75 7.93 -30.38
C LEU A 288 15.24 9.35 -30.09
N GLU A 289 14.74 10.03 -31.13
CA GLU A 289 14.33 11.44 -31.03
C GLU A 289 12.84 11.60 -30.70
N ASN A 290 12.00 10.78 -31.34
CA ASN A 290 10.55 10.84 -31.17
C ASN A 290 9.93 9.45 -31.35
N VAL A 291 8.89 9.18 -30.60
CA VAL A 291 8.03 8.00 -30.76
C VAL A 291 6.58 8.45 -30.69
N VAL A 292 5.80 8.04 -31.69
CA VAL A 292 4.34 8.22 -31.66
C VAL A 292 3.74 6.94 -31.07
N ILE A 293 3.21 7.04 -29.86
CA ILE A 293 2.54 5.93 -29.19
C ILE A 293 1.10 5.87 -29.70
N PRO A 294 0.63 4.74 -30.27
CA PRO A 294 -0.73 4.60 -30.75
C PRO A 294 -1.79 4.80 -29.67
N ASP A 295 -2.95 5.35 -30.04
CA ASP A 295 -4.05 5.67 -29.10
C ASP A 295 -4.62 4.44 -28.36
N GLY A 296 -4.38 3.23 -28.88
CA GLY A 296 -4.80 1.96 -28.25
C GLY A 296 -3.93 1.50 -27.08
N VAL A 297 -2.79 2.15 -26.82
CA VAL A 297 -1.86 1.74 -25.74
C VAL A 297 -2.39 2.17 -24.38
N THR A 298 -2.55 1.19 -23.51
CA THR A 298 -3.03 1.38 -22.12
C THR A 298 -1.93 1.21 -21.06
N SER A 299 -0.79 0.61 -21.44
CA SER A 299 0.30 0.31 -20.51
C SER A 299 1.67 0.52 -21.13
N ILE A 300 2.56 1.19 -20.35
CA ILE A 300 3.99 1.33 -20.61
C ILE A 300 4.73 0.67 -19.44
N GLY A 301 5.60 -0.28 -19.73
CA GLY A 301 6.32 -1.10 -18.74
C GLY A 301 7.47 -0.36 -18.03
N ASN A 302 8.05 -1.03 -17.04
CA ASN A 302 9.20 -0.53 -16.30
C ASN A 302 10.37 -0.27 -17.24
N SER A 303 11.06 0.87 -17.04
CA SER A 303 12.26 1.25 -17.80
C SER A 303 12.06 1.25 -19.33
N ALA A 304 10.82 1.32 -19.85
CA ALA A 304 10.54 1.13 -21.27
C ALA A 304 11.35 2.08 -22.17
N PHE A 305 11.55 3.33 -21.76
CA PHE A 305 12.37 4.35 -22.47
C PHE A 305 13.52 4.86 -21.61
N TYR A 306 14.01 4.04 -20.66
CA TYR A 306 15.14 4.42 -19.81
C TYR A 306 16.38 4.79 -20.64
N GLY A 307 16.93 5.98 -20.42
CA GLY A 307 18.17 6.40 -21.12
C GLY A 307 17.99 6.75 -22.60
N CYS A 308 16.78 7.11 -23.05
CA CYS A 308 16.55 7.68 -24.36
C CYS A 308 16.94 9.18 -24.35
N TYR A 309 18.26 9.45 -24.25
CA TYR A 309 18.82 10.77 -23.95
C TYR A 309 18.42 11.88 -24.95
N ASN A 310 18.19 11.52 -26.20
CA ASN A 310 17.89 12.46 -27.28
C ASN A 310 16.38 12.57 -27.60
N MET A 311 15.50 11.93 -26.81
CA MET A 311 14.05 12.03 -27.00
C MET A 311 13.58 13.45 -26.72
N LYS A 312 13.16 14.17 -27.78
CA LYS A 312 12.78 15.58 -27.73
C LYS A 312 11.34 15.80 -27.32
N SER A 313 10.48 14.87 -27.71
CA SER A 313 9.04 14.92 -27.40
C SER A 313 8.44 13.53 -27.31
N ILE A 314 7.38 13.42 -26.52
CA ILE A 314 6.53 12.23 -26.40
C ILE A 314 5.07 12.67 -26.33
N LYS A 315 4.20 11.97 -27.04
CA LYS A 315 2.77 12.15 -26.93
C LYS A 315 2.16 10.88 -26.34
N PHE A 316 1.54 11.02 -25.19
CA PHE A 316 0.87 9.91 -24.51
C PHE A 316 -0.54 9.69 -25.07
N PRO A 317 -0.98 8.43 -25.25
CA PRO A 317 -2.36 8.13 -25.59
C PRO A 317 -3.31 8.48 -24.43
N LYS A 318 -4.52 8.93 -24.79
CA LYS A 318 -5.52 9.31 -23.78
C LYS A 318 -5.98 8.15 -22.88
N GLY A 319 -5.84 6.91 -23.35
CA GLY A 319 -6.22 5.68 -22.64
C GLY A 319 -5.12 5.08 -21.77
N LEU A 320 -3.97 5.72 -21.62
CA LEU A 320 -2.85 5.21 -20.82
C LEU A 320 -3.21 5.23 -19.34
N VAL A 321 -3.33 4.06 -18.71
CA VAL A 321 -3.67 3.90 -17.29
C VAL A 321 -2.50 3.44 -16.44
N HIS A 322 -1.48 2.83 -17.06
CA HIS A 322 -0.30 2.33 -16.35
C HIS A 322 0.99 2.83 -16.99
N MET A 323 1.87 3.41 -16.17
CA MET A 323 3.23 3.80 -16.52
C MET A 323 4.17 3.18 -15.50
N GLY A 324 5.09 2.33 -15.94
CA GLY A 324 6.01 1.61 -15.07
C GLY A 324 7.09 2.49 -14.45
N SER A 325 7.75 1.98 -13.42
CA SER A 325 8.86 2.66 -12.75
C SER A 325 10.04 2.89 -13.71
N ASN A 326 10.68 4.06 -13.58
CA ASN A 326 11.81 4.49 -14.43
C ASN A 326 11.48 4.53 -15.94
N ALA A 327 10.21 4.62 -16.34
CA ALA A 327 9.80 4.49 -17.73
C ALA A 327 10.52 5.48 -18.67
N PHE A 328 10.77 6.72 -18.23
CA PHE A 328 11.48 7.78 -18.98
C PHE A 328 12.70 8.31 -18.20
N TYR A 329 13.31 7.47 -17.39
CA TYR A 329 14.50 7.82 -16.59
C TYR A 329 15.61 8.39 -17.50
N GLN A 330 16.11 9.60 -17.18
CA GLN A 330 17.16 10.28 -17.92
C GLN A 330 16.86 10.60 -19.40
N CYS A 331 15.62 10.74 -19.82
CA CYS A 331 15.30 11.30 -21.14
C CYS A 331 15.59 12.81 -21.18
N TYR A 332 16.86 13.18 -21.17
CA TYR A 332 17.36 14.55 -20.95
C TYR A 332 16.82 15.60 -21.91
N ALA A 333 16.52 15.22 -23.15
CA ALA A 333 16.08 16.16 -24.18
C ALA A 333 14.60 16.55 -24.09
N LEU A 334 13.80 15.89 -23.25
CA LEU A 334 12.40 16.25 -23.01
C LEU A 334 12.31 17.60 -22.30
N THR A 335 11.53 18.52 -22.89
CA THR A 335 11.34 19.87 -22.36
C THR A 335 9.95 20.11 -21.76
N THR A 336 8.95 19.37 -22.22
CA THR A 336 7.57 19.44 -21.77
C THR A 336 6.95 18.06 -21.68
N LEU A 337 6.02 17.88 -20.76
CA LEU A 337 5.22 16.66 -20.62
C LEU A 337 3.73 17.01 -20.48
N GLU A 338 2.88 16.34 -21.25
CA GLU A 338 1.42 16.36 -21.11
C GLU A 338 0.97 14.96 -20.70
N LEU A 339 0.73 14.77 -19.40
CA LEU A 339 0.33 13.46 -18.88
C LEU A 339 -1.18 13.24 -19.10
N PRO A 340 -1.61 12.04 -19.53
CA PRO A 340 -3.01 11.78 -19.83
C PRO A 340 -3.88 11.74 -18.57
N SER A 341 -5.12 12.21 -18.67
CA SER A 341 -6.06 12.30 -17.56
C SER A 341 -6.46 10.95 -16.93
N SER A 342 -6.19 9.86 -17.63
CA SER A 342 -6.43 8.48 -17.16
C SER A 342 -5.41 7.98 -16.12
N LEU A 343 -4.25 8.65 -15.99
CA LEU A 343 -3.24 8.24 -15.00
C LEU A 343 -3.64 8.68 -13.60
N LYS A 344 -3.65 7.72 -12.67
CA LYS A 344 -3.86 7.94 -11.24
C LYS A 344 -2.55 7.93 -10.44
N THR A 345 -1.52 7.31 -10.99
CA THR A 345 -0.21 7.17 -10.35
C THR A 345 0.90 7.55 -11.31
N ILE A 346 1.83 8.38 -10.85
CA ILE A 346 3.13 8.58 -11.51
C ILE A 346 4.13 7.71 -10.76
N SER A 347 4.59 6.66 -11.42
CA SER A 347 5.43 5.62 -10.81
C SER A 347 6.83 6.10 -10.46
N GLY A 348 7.48 5.35 -9.58
CA GLY A 348 8.79 5.69 -9.02
C GLY A 348 9.86 5.89 -10.09
N GLY A 349 10.59 7.03 -10.02
CA GLY A 349 11.62 7.40 -10.98
C GLY A 349 11.16 7.58 -12.42
N ALA A 350 9.84 7.58 -12.70
CA ALA A 350 9.33 7.58 -14.09
C ALA A 350 9.93 8.69 -14.95
N PHE A 351 10.19 9.86 -14.37
CA PHE A 351 10.75 11.04 -15.03
C PHE A 351 12.03 11.55 -14.34
N TYR A 352 12.78 10.63 -13.71
CA TYR A 352 14.03 10.95 -13.02
C TYR A 352 15.04 11.57 -13.97
N GLY A 353 15.64 12.68 -13.55
CA GLY A 353 16.77 13.28 -14.24
C GLY A 353 16.45 14.02 -15.54
N LEU A 354 15.21 14.37 -15.82
CA LEU A 354 14.82 15.17 -16.97
C LEU A 354 15.29 16.64 -16.80
N ARG A 355 16.59 16.86 -16.95
CA ARG A 355 17.27 18.13 -16.61
C ARG A 355 16.73 19.34 -17.37
N ASN A 356 16.20 19.13 -18.58
CA ASN A 356 15.68 20.20 -19.44
C ASN A 356 14.17 20.37 -19.34
N LEU A 357 13.46 19.56 -18.54
CA LEU A 357 12.02 19.64 -18.37
C LEU A 357 11.65 21.00 -17.74
N ALA A 358 10.95 21.82 -18.48
CA ALA A 358 10.54 23.15 -18.05
C ALA A 358 9.11 23.20 -17.50
N SER A 359 8.24 22.32 -17.98
CA SER A 359 6.83 22.24 -17.54
C SER A 359 6.27 20.83 -17.67
N VAL A 360 5.32 20.50 -16.79
CA VAL A 360 4.54 19.27 -16.82
C VAL A 360 3.08 19.59 -16.53
N SER A 361 2.18 19.07 -17.38
CA SER A 361 0.75 19.06 -17.12
C SER A 361 0.36 17.77 -16.44
N MET A 362 -0.07 17.87 -15.18
CA MET A 362 -0.45 16.71 -14.35
C MET A 362 -1.88 16.28 -14.65
N PRO A 363 -2.22 14.98 -14.53
CA PRO A 363 -3.59 14.48 -14.64
C PRO A 363 -4.46 15.03 -13.50
N GLU A 364 -5.67 15.48 -13.79
CA GLU A 364 -6.57 16.02 -12.75
C GLU A 364 -6.96 14.96 -11.69
N GLN A 365 -6.99 13.67 -12.07
CA GLN A 365 -7.35 12.56 -11.19
C GLN A 365 -6.15 11.86 -10.54
N LEU A 366 -5.00 12.52 -10.51
CA LEU A 366 -3.78 11.97 -9.94
C LEU A 366 -3.94 11.76 -8.42
N GLU A 367 -3.71 10.53 -7.96
CA GLU A 367 -3.80 10.14 -6.55
C GLU A 367 -2.40 10.05 -5.90
N THR A 368 -1.40 9.59 -6.66
CA THR A 368 -0.06 9.32 -6.11
C THR A 368 1.06 9.76 -7.04
N ILE A 369 2.05 10.44 -6.47
CA ILE A 369 3.37 10.66 -7.06
C ILE A 369 4.34 9.82 -6.24
N GLU A 370 4.93 8.78 -6.84
CA GLU A 370 5.82 7.85 -6.14
C GLU A 370 7.25 8.42 -5.96
N ASP A 371 8.10 7.64 -5.29
CA ASP A 371 9.47 8.02 -4.95
C ASP A 371 10.29 8.37 -6.20
N ASP A 372 11.11 9.43 -6.10
CA ASP A 372 12.02 9.92 -7.16
C ASP A 372 11.34 10.29 -8.50
N ALA A 373 10.04 10.38 -8.59
CA ALA A 373 9.29 10.52 -9.86
C ALA A 373 9.81 11.66 -10.78
N PHE A 374 10.16 12.83 -10.23
CA PHE A 374 10.74 13.99 -10.93
C PHE A 374 12.07 14.43 -10.31
N ASN A 375 12.79 13.53 -9.65
CA ASN A 375 14.08 13.84 -9.04
C ASN A 375 15.06 14.34 -10.11
N GLY A 376 15.72 15.48 -9.86
CA GLY A 376 16.70 16.07 -10.77
C GLY A 376 16.13 16.77 -12.00
N CYS A 377 14.84 17.12 -12.02
CA CYS A 377 14.23 17.96 -13.05
C CYS A 377 14.64 19.43 -12.85
N ASN A 378 15.92 19.74 -13.15
CA ASN A 378 16.56 20.99 -12.74
C ASN A 378 15.91 22.27 -13.30
N ASN A 379 15.29 22.20 -14.47
CA ASN A 379 14.70 23.36 -15.16
C ASN A 379 13.21 23.55 -14.87
N LEU A 380 12.59 22.66 -14.09
CA LEU A 380 11.18 22.74 -13.72
C LEU A 380 10.96 23.98 -12.84
N LYS A 381 10.20 24.97 -13.35
CA LYS A 381 10.00 26.27 -12.68
C LYS A 381 8.80 26.28 -11.75
N GLU A 382 7.77 25.59 -12.14
CA GLU A 382 6.51 25.47 -11.40
C GLU A 382 5.92 24.10 -11.56
N ILE A 383 5.15 23.67 -10.58
CA ILE A 383 4.40 22.44 -10.57
C ILE A 383 3.03 22.67 -9.94
N LEU A 384 1.99 22.32 -10.67
CA LEU A 384 0.64 22.30 -10.15
C LEU A 384 0.30 20.86 -9.75
N ILE A 385 0.31 20.57 -8.45
CA ILE A 385 -0.09 19.28 -7.91
C ILE A 385 -1.61 19.22 -7.87
N PRO A 386 -2.26 18.23 -8.50
CA PRO A 386 -3.71 18.12 -8.55
C PRO A 386 -4.34 17.94 -7.18
N LYS A 387 -5.55 18.50 -7.01
CA LYS A 387 -6.28 18.52 -5.72
C LYS A 387 -6.64 17.12 -5.18
N GLY A 388 -6.65 16.09 -6.03
CA GLY A 388 -6.88 14.68 -5.65
C GLY A 388 -5.66 13.94 -5.13
N THR A 389 -4.47 14.52 -5.26
CA THR A 389 -3.20 13.86 -4.87
C THR A 389 -3.15 13.64 -3.37
N GLN A 390 -2.94 12.40 -2.95
CA GLN A 390 -2.89 11.98 -1.54
C GLN A 390 -1.45 11.82 -1.04
N THR A 391 -0.54 11.37 -1.91
CA THR A 391 0.84 11.05 -1.54
C THR A 391 1.83 11.70 -2.49
N ILE A 392 2.87 12.32 -1.90
CA ILE A 392 4.07 12.75 -2.61
C ILE A 392 5.24 11.97 -2.03
N GLY A 393 5.80 11.08 -2.84
CA GLY A 393 6.81 10.10 -2.46
C GLY A 393 8.15 10.70 -2.05
N TYR A 394 9.03 9.84 -1.54
CA TYR A 394 10.37 10.23 -1.12
C TYR A 394 11.16 10.80 -2.32
N SER A 395 11.77 11.98 -2.11
CA SER A 395 12.58 12.65 -3.14
C SER A 395 11.87 12.91 -4.49
N ALA A 396 10.52 12.93 -4.53
CA ALA A 396 9.76 13.04 -5.79
C ALA A 396 10.15 14.25 -6.64
N PHE A 397 10.51 15.39 -6.04
CA PHE A 397 10.99 16.62 -6.68
C PHE A 397 12.37 17.05 -6.16
N TYR A 398 13.16 16.10 -5.65
CA TYR A 398 14.50 16.36 -5.13
C TYR A 398 15.37 17.05 -6.19
N GLY A 399 16.04 18.15 -5.82
CA GLY A 399 16.95 18.83 -6.73
C GLY A 399 16.30 19.56 -7.91
N CYS A 400 15.00 19.83 -7.89
CA CYS A 400 14.32 20.70 -8.86
C CYS A 400 14.77 22.15 -8.63
N ASN A 401 15.97 22.50 -9.10
CA ASN A 401 16.66 23.73 -8.72
C ASN A 401 15.97 25.01 -9.19
N SER A 402 15.19 24.96 -10.27
CA SER A 402 14.47 26.11 -10.80
C SER A 402 13.09 26.33 -10.21
N LEU A 403 12.61 25.41 -9.35
CA LEU A 403 11.30 25.53 -8.72
C LEU A 403 11.28 26.67 -7.71
N GLU A 404 10.39 27.64 -7.89
CA GLU A 404 10.30 28.83 -7.04
C GLU A 404 9.12 28.76 -6.05
N LYS A 405 8.02 28.13 -6.47
CA LYS A 405 6.79 28.00 -5.70
C LYS A 405 6.21 26.60 -5.82
N VAL A 406 5.58 26.13 -4.76
CA VAL A 406 4.78 24.91 -4.78
C VAL A 406 3.53 25.06 -3.93
N THR A 407 2.40 24.57 -4.46
CA THR A 407 1.17 24.40 -3.70
C THR A 407 0.93 22.91 -3.46
N ILE A 408 0.90 22.52 -2.20
CA ILE A 408 0.56 21.19 -1.73
C ILE A 408 -0.92 21.18 -1.40
N PRO A 409 -1.76 20.46 -2.14
CA PRO A 409 -3.20 20.47 -1.94
C PRO A 409 -3.61 19.85 -0.60
N ALA A 410 -4.81 20.16 -0.17
CA ALA A 410 -5.37 19.73 1.11
C ALA A 410 -5.54 18.20 1.24
N SER A 411 -5.59 17.48 0.12
CA SER A 411 -5.68 16.02 0.06
C SER A 411 -4.39 15.29 0.43
N VAL A 412 -3.24 15.97 0.41
CA VAL A 412 -1.94 15.32 0.63
C VAL A 412 -1.75 14.95 2.10
N THR A 413 -1.46 13.68 2.35
CA THR A 413 -1.24 13.12 3.69
C THR A 413 0.23 12.85 4.02
N ALA A 414 1.09 12.76 2.99
CA ALA A 414 2.52 12.51 3.17
C ALA A 414 3.39 13.32 2.19
N VAL A 415 4.49 13.90 2.71
CA VAL A 415 5.50 14.64 1.94
C VAL A 415 6.87 14.20 2.43
N ASN A 416 7.43 13.17 1.82
CA ASN A 416 8.62 12.49 2.32
C ASN A 416 9.90 13.02 1.64
N ASN A 417 10.54 14.07 2.20
CA ASN A 417 11.76 14.67 1.66
C ASN A 417 11.63 15.13 0.18
N ALA A 418 10.38 15.34 -0.25
CA ALA A 418 10.02 15.45 -1.66
C ALA A 418 10.65 16.66 -2.35
N PHE A 419 10.84 17.78 -1.64
CA PHE A 419 11.34 19.06 -2.18
C PHE A 419 12.73 19.41 -1.65
N ALA A 420 13.48 18.42 -1.17
CA ALA A 420 14.84 18.67 -0.71
C ALA A 420 15.74 19.13 -1.87
N TYR A 421 16.72 19.99 -1.56
CA TYR A 421 17.65 20.57 -2.55
C TYR A 421 17.01 21.42 -3.66
N CYS A 422 15.73 21.81 -3.55
CA CYS A 422 15.12 22.82 -4.45
C CYS A 422 15.65 24.21 -4.09
N LYS A 423 16.80 24.60 -4.69
CA LYS A 423 17.59 25.78 -4.26
C LYS A 423 16.86 27.11 -4.39
N ASN A 424 15.96 27.27 -5.36
CA ASN A 424 15.24 28.50 -5.61
C ASN A 424 13.83 28.54 -5.02
N LEU A 425 13.41 27.49 -4.29
CA LEU A 425 12.08 27.41 -3.69
C LEU A 425 11.95 28.42 -2.55
N LYS A 426 11.09 29.44 -2.74
CA LYS A 426 10.85 30.53 -1.82
C LYS A 426 9.52 30.43 -1.08
N GLU A 427 8.48 29.93 -1.77
CA GLU A 427 7.11 29.89 -1.28
C GLU A 427 6.57 28.46 -1.33
N VAL A 428 6.08 28.02 -0.18
CA VAL A 428 5.40 26.74 -0.04
C VAL A 428 4.02 27.03 0.52
N THR A 429 2.97 26.69 -0.21
CA THR A 429 1.61 26.71 0.28
C THR A 429 1.19 25.29 0.60
N CYS A 430 0.77 25.00 1.82
CA CYS A 430 0.22 23.71 2.19
C CYS A 430 -1.21 23.90 2.72
N LEU A 431 -2.18 23.41 1.94
CA LEU A 431 -3.60 23.63 2.24
C LEU A 431 -4.18 22.53 3.15
N ALA A 432 -3.39 21.52 3.53
CA ALA A 432 -3.84 20.45 4.41
C ALA A 432 -4.11 20.97 5.83
N LEU A 433 -5.25 20.59 6.42
CA LEU A 433 -5.57 20.90 7.81
C LEU A 433 -4.70 20.08 8.78
N VAL A 434 -4.55 18.81 8.47
CA VAL A 434 -3.62 17.93 9.17
C VAL A 434 -2.28 18.00 8.46
N PRO A 435 -1.21 18.53 9.08
CA PRO A 435 0.08 18.61 8.42
C PRO A 435 0.53 17.26 7.87
N PRO A 436 0.86 17.18 6.57
CA PRO A 436 1.29 15.93 5.95
C PRO A 436 2.44 15.28 6.71
N GLN A 437 2.43 13.96 6.75
CA GLN A 437 3.47 13.16 7.40
C GLN A 437 4.82 13.36 6.71
N VAL A 438 5.87 13.47 7.48
CA VAL A 438 7.27 13.55 7.00
C VAL A 438 8.07 12.40 7.62
N ARG A 439 8.82 11.67 6.81
CA ARG A 439 9.67 10.57 7.31
C ARG A 439 10.95 11.07 7.97
N ASN A 440 11.49 12.18 7.47
CA ASN A 440 12.71 12.82 7.96
C ASN A 440 12.38 14.21 8.52
N GLU A 441 13.36 14.84 9.17
CA GLU A 441 13.15 16.07 9.95
C GLU A 441 12.57 17.25 9.17
N ASN A 442 12.82 17.34 7.85
CA ASN A 442 12.33 18.46 7.03
C ASN A 442 12.25 18.06 5.55
N PRO A 443 11.05 17.99 4.93
CA PRO A 443 10.89 17.61 3.54
C PRO A 443 11.45 18.62 2.53
N PHE A 444 11.84 19.80 3.00
CA PHE A 444 12.40 20.91 2.22
C PHE A 444 13.88 21.13 2.49
N ASN A 445 14.53 20.26 3.28
CA ASN A 445 15.94 20.40 3.64
C ASN A 445 16.83 20.13 2.42
N GLY A 446 18.05 20.61 2.48
CA GLY A 446 19.05 20.45 1.42
C GLY A 446 20.19 21.41 1.64
N GLY A 447 20.49 21.73 2.94
CA GLY A 447 21.52 22.70 3.32
C GLY A 447 21.14 24.14 3.02
N MET A 448 19.86 24.43 2.84
CA MET A 448 19.34 25.76 2.52
C MET A 448 18.88 26.49 3.78
N ASP A 449 19.03 27.80 3.76
CA ASP A 449 18.55 28.69 4.81
C ASP A 449 17.01 28.76 4.80
N MET A 450 16.36 28.06 5.73
CA MET A 450 14.89 28.02 5.84
C MET A 450 14.28 29.37 6.20
N SER A 451 15.06 30.32 6.70
CA SER A 451 14.58 31.69 7.01
C SER A 451 14.16 32.49 5.76
N LYS A 452 14.64 32.07 4.59
CA LYS A 452 14.31 32.68 3.30
C LYS A 452 13.07 32.09 2.64
N ARG A 453 12.46 31.09 3.26
CA ARG A 453 11.25 30.41 2.75
C ARG A 453 10.05 30.80 3.57
N THR A 454 8.93 31.03 2.91
CA THR A 454 7.65 31.26 3.56
C THR A 454 6.74 30.06 3.38
N LEU A 455 6.17 29.58 4.48
CA LEU A 455 5.12 28.58 4.48
C LEU A 455 3.76 29.27 4.67
N TYR A 456 2.85 29.04 3.74
CA TYR A 456 1.45 29.47 3.82
C TYR A 456 0.56 28.29 4.17
N VAL A 457 -0.28 28.42 5.20
CA VAL A 457 -1.18 27.37 5.67
C VAL A 457 -2.56 27.94 6.00
N PRO A 458 -3.63 27.14 6.02
CA PRO A 458 -4.94 27.63 6.40
C PRO A 458 -4.93 28.30 7.77
N THR A 459 -5.67 29.39 7.91
CA THR A 459 -5.65 30.27 9.10
C THR A 459 -5.89 29.51 10.41
N PHE A 460 -6.79 28.51 10.39
CA PHE A 460 -7.18 27.78 11.61
C PHE A 460 -6.15 26.76 12.09
N VAL A 461 -5.05 26.54 11.36
CA VAL A 461 -4.04 25.50 11.68
C VAL A 461 -2.61 26.05 11.79
N LEU A 462 -2.44 27.37 11.77
CA LEU A 462 -1.12 28.03 11.92
C LEU A 462 -0.30 27.46 13.09
N ASN A 463 -0.92 27.32 14.26
CA ASN A 463 -0.24 26.83 15.45
C ASN A 463 0.06 25.33 15.37
N VAL A 464 -0.76 24.56 14.67
CA VAL A 464 -0.52 23.13 14.47
C VAL A 464 0.75 22.92 13.64
N TYR A 465 0.93 23.67 12.54
CA TYR A 465 2.14 23.59 11.72
C TYR A 465 3.40 24.05 12.47
N LYS A 466 3.31 25.10 13.30
CA LYS A 466 4.43 25.58 14.14
C LYS A 466 4.91 24.53 15.15
N GLN A 467 4.06 23.60 15.54
CA GLN A 467 4.35 22.56 16.54
C GLN A 467 4.58 21.17 15.92
N THR A 468 4.34 21.03 14.60
CA THR A 468 4.50 19.74 13.94
C THR A 468 5.93 19.57 13.44
N ARG A 469 6.59 18.49 13.93
CA ARG A 469 7.96 18.13 13.52
C ARG A 469 8.09 18.07 11.99
N GLY A 470 9.16 18.71 11.51
CA GLY A 470 9.48 18.81 10.08
C GLY A 470 8.86 20.04 9.41
N TRP A 471 7.68 20.50 9.84
CA TRP A 471 7.08 21.75 9.43
C TRP A 471 7.49 22.93 10.30
N ASP A 472 7.85 22.68 11.56
CA ASP A 472 8.38 23.62 12.54
C ASP A 472 9.75 24.24 12.13
N ALA A 473 10.41 23.66 11.15
CA ALA A 473 11.63 24.23 10.56
C ALA A 473 11.41 25.55 9.80
N PHE A 474 10.17 25.85 9.39
CA PHE A 474 9.84 27.15 8.79
C PHE A 474 9.73 28.22 9.86
N THR A 475 10.63 29.22 9.83
CA THR A 475 10.59 30.36 10.75
C THR A 475 9.54 31.40 10.34
N ASN A 476 9.11 31.40 9.08
CA ASN A 476 8.11 32.32 8.52
C ASN A 476 6.87 31.53 8.08
N ILE A 477 5.91 31.33 8.99
CA ILE A 477 4.63 30.68 8.72
C ILE A 477 3.52 31.74 8.75
N LYS A 478 2.75 31.82 7.65
CA LYS A 478 1.67 32.79 7.45
C LYS A 478 0.35 32.08 7.10
N ALA A 479 -0.74 32.82 7.28
CA ALA A 479 -2.04 32.40 6.77
C ALA A 479 -2.02 32.41 5.23
N ALA A 480 -2.57 31.36 4.64
CA ALA A 480 -2.89 31.35 3.22
C ALA A 480 -4.15 32.19 2.96
N ASP A 481 -4.19 32.87 1.82
CA ASP A 481 -5.38 33.62 1.41
C ASP A 481 -6.53 32.68 0.98
N GLU A 482 -6.19 31.46 0.61
CA GLU A 482 -7.11 30.43 0.12
C GLU A 482 -7.50 29.48 1.25
N LEU A 483 -8.82 29.21 1.40
CA LEU A 483 -9.33 28.17 2.27
C LEU A 483 -9.25 26.81 1.56
N PRO A 484 -8.98 25.70 2.29
CA PRO A 484 -8.87 24.39 1.67
C PRO A 484 -10.22 23.93 1.08
N GLU A 485 -10.23 23.55 -0.19
CA GLU A 485 -11.42 22.98 -0.84
C GLU A 485 -11.73 21.54 -0.40
N SER A 486 -10.78 20.90 0.25
CA SER A 486 -10.91 19.57 0.83
C SER A 486 -10.21 19.47 2.18
N MET A 487 -10.72 18.58 3.03
CA MET A 487 -10.20 18.29 4.36
C MET A 487 -9.91 16.78 4.42
N ASN A 488 -8.64 16.39 4.41
CA ASN A 488 -8.26 14.99 4.53
C ASN A 488 -7.71 14.73 5.94
N ILE A 489 -8.41 13.92 6.70
CA ILE A 489 -8.08 13.57 8.08
C ILE A 489 -7.56 12.13 8.10
N TRP A 490 -6.26 11.98 8.26
CA TRP A 490 -5.57 10.68 8.21
C TRP A 490 -4.88 10.29 9.52
N LYS A 491 -4.92 11.17 10.53
CA LYS A 491 -4.49 10.92 11.91
C LYS A 491 -5.42 11.64 12.88
N GLU A 492 -5.20 11.47 14.18
CA GLU A 492 -5.95 12.19 15.20
C GLU A 492 -5.74 13.70 15.09
N PHE A 493 -6.86 14.44 15.02
CA PHE A 493 -6.88 15.88 14.83
C PHE A 493 -8.10 16.52 15.48
N THR A 494 -7.91 17.68 16.12
CA THR A 494 -8.98 18.53 16.62
C THR A 494 -9.10 19.79 15.76
N LEU A 495 -10.23 19.94 15.08
CA LEU A 495 -10.57 21.13 14.30
C LEU A 495 -11.36 22.09 15.18
N ASN A 496 -10.75 23.20 15.52
CA ASN A 496 -11.43 24.31 16.20
C ASN A 496 -11.97 25.29 15.14
N LEU A 497 -13.30 25.30 14.98
CA LEU A 497 -13.94 26.19 14.02
C LEU A 497 -13.82 27.65 14.48
N PRO A 498 -13.57 28.62 13.57
CA PRO A 498 -13.61 30.01 13.89
C PRO A 498 -15.07 30.45 14.20
N ASP A 499 -15.27 31.66 14.76
CA ASP A 499 -16.58 32.17 15.13
C ASP A 499 -17.53 32.31 13.92
N SER A 500 -16.97 32.46 12.70
CA SER A 500 -17.74 32.50 11.45
C SER A 500 -16.93 31.90 10.29
N LEU A 501 -17.62 31.24 9.37
CA LEU A 501 -17.10 30.75 8.09
C LEU A 501 -17.83 31.49 6.95
N PRO A 502 -17.19 31.69 5.77
CA PRO A 502 -17.87 32.22 4.60
C PRO A 502 -19.09 31.35 4.25
N ALA A 503 -20.21 31.99 3.88
CA ALA A 503 -21.49 31.31 3.64
C ALA A 503 -21.43 30.31 2.44
N ASP A 504 -20.54 30.58 1.49
CA ASP A 504 -20.29 29.79 0.28
C ASP A 504 -19.17 28.77 0.47
N TYR A 505 -18.49 28.73 1.62
CA TYR A 505 -17.42 27.79 1.91
C TYR A 505 -17.98 26.40 2.20
N LYS A 506 -17.79 25.50 1.25
CA LYS A 506 -18.25 24.10 1.30
C LYS A 506 -17.15 23.13 0.86
N PRO A 507 -16.13 22.87 1.70
CA PRO A 507 -15.10 21.89 1.38
C PRO A 507 -15.67 20.47 1.33
N SER A 508 -14.97 19.56 0.65
CA SER A 508 -15.16 18.13 0.86
C SER A 508 -14.38 17.67 2.09
N MET A 509 -14.86 16.64 2.79
CA MET A 509 -14.14 16.04 3.93
C MET A 509 -14.00 14.54 3.74
N LEU A 510 -12.81 14.02 3.97
CA LEU A 510 -12.50 12.59 4.01
C LEU A 510 -11.83 12.25 5.34
N ILE A 511 -12.40 11.32 6.08
CA ILE A 511 -11.75 10.68 7.23
C ILE A 511 -11.31 9.29 6.78
N ASP A 512 -10.00 9.09 6.60
CA ASP A 512 -9.43 7.90 5.96
C ASP A 512 -8.60 7.05 6.92
N THR A 513 -8.43 5.77 6.55
CA THR A 513 -7.66 4.76 7.30
C THR A 513 -6.24 4.57 6.76
N TYR A 514 -5.72 5.51 5.99
CA TYR A 514 -4.43 5.40 5.31
C TYR A 514 -3.27 5.13 6.29
N GLY A 515 -2.42 4.16 5.95
CA GLY A 515 -1.17 3.86 6.68
C GLY A 515 -1.34 3.14 8.03
N GLY A 516 -2.51 2.56 8.33
CA GLY A 516 -2.75 1.80 9.56
C GLY A 516 -3.01 2.65 10.82
N ASN A 517 -3.05 3.98 10.68
CA ASN A 517 -3.41 4.93 11.73
C ASN A 517 -4.68 5.66 11.28
N GLY A 518 -5.84 5.08 11.50
CA GLY A 518 -7.11 5.68 11.07
C GLY A 518 -7.25 7.15 11.43
N GLY A 519 -7.80 7.95 10.53
CA GLY A 519 -8.10 9.36 10.76
C GLY A 519 -9.10 9.50 11.91
N SER A 520 -8.82 10.38 12.85
CA SER A 520 -9.68 10.65 14.00
C SER A 520 -9.91 12.14 14.10
N LEU A 521 -11.17 12.57 13.97
CA LEU A 521 -11.53 13.97 13.97
C LEU A 521 -12.46 14.33 15.14
N THR A 522 -12.04 15.31 15.93
CA THR A 522 -12.94 16.04 16.83
C THR A 522 -13.18 17.43 16.26
N VAL A 523 -14.46 17.80 16.09
CA VAL A 523 -14.86 19.15 15.62
C VAL A 523 -15.47 19.92 16.76
N LYS A 524 -14.90 21.11 17.07
CA LYS A 524 -15.34 21.99 18.14
C LYS A 524 -15.63 23.41 17.61
N GLY A 525 -16.52 24.13 18.29
CA GLY A 525 -16.81 25.51 17.99
C GLY A 525 -18.30 25.78 17.83
N ASN A 526 -18.64 27.04 17.70
CA ASN A 526 -20.05 27.50 17.64
C ASN A 526 -20.55 27.78 16.22
N SER A 527 -19.66 27.85 15.22
CA SER A 527 -20.05 28.03 13.82
C SER A 527 -20.51 26.74 13.17
N THR A 528 -21.24 26.86 12.06
CA THR A 528 -21.66 25.69 11.27
C THR A 528 -20.63 25.38 10.19
N LEU A 529 -20.14 24.14 10.16
CA LEU A 529 -19.33 23.64 9.06
C LEU A 529 -20.23 22.99 8.00
N SER A 530 -20.34 23.62 6.84
CA SER A 530 -21.05 23.08 5.69
C SER A 530 -20.08 22.37 4.76
N LEU A 531 -20.38 21.14 4.38
CA LEU A 531 -19.55 20.31 3.51
C LEU A 531 -20.25 20.06 2.17
N SER A 532 -19.52 20.09 1.06
CA SER A 532 -20.01 19.61 -0.23
C SER A 532 -20.15 18.09 -0.25
N LYS A 533 -19.21 17.40 0.41
CA LYS A 533 -19.15 15.95 0.51
C LYS A 533 -18.50 15.55 1.82
N PHE A 534 -19.05 14.52 2.46
CA PHE A 534 -18.45 13.88 3.63
C PHE A 534 -18.25 12.38 3.35
N ASP A 535 -16.99 11.94 3.40
CA ASP A 535 -16.61 10.55 3.22
C ASP A 535 -15.86 10.04 4.46
N PHE A 536 -16.13 8.80 4.87
CA PHE A 536 -15.36 8.14 5.91
C PHE A 536 -15.21 6.64 5.60
N THR A 537 -14.23 5.99 6.24
CA THR A 537 -13.84 4.62 5.93
C THR A 537 -13.96 3.73 7.15
N TYR A 538 -14.60 2.57 7.00
CA TYR A 538 -14.61 1.47 7.97
C TYR A 538 -13.73 0.33 7.47
N ASN A 539 -12.86 -0.21 8.33
CA ASN A 539 -12.01 -1.34 8.00
C ASN A 539 -12.03 -2.43 9.10
N PRO A 540 -13.06 -3.26 9.17
CA PRO A 540 -13.16 -4.33 10.16
C PRO A 540 -12.12 -5.46 9.97
N ASN A 541 -11.43 -5.51 8.83
CA ASN A 541 -10.48 -6.59 8.48
C ASN A 541 -9.18 -6.61 9.28
N TYR A 542 -8.79 -5.50 9.85
CA TYR A 542 -7.47 -5.36 10.48
C TYR A 542 -7.29 -6.28 11.72
N TYR A 543 -8.40 -6.67 12.36
CA TYR A 543 -8.38 -7.52 13.57
C TYR A 543 -8.03 -8.98 13.34
N ILE A 544 -8.12 -9.47 12.11
CA ILE A 544 -7.99 -10.89 11.80
C ILE A 544 -6.52 -11.36 11.86
N ASN A 545 -5.56 -10.47 11.74
CA ASN A 545 -4.14 -10.81 11.56
C ASN A 545 -3.19 -10.30 12.66
N GLN A 546 -3.68 -9.68 13.75
CA GLN A 546 -2.76 -9.15 14.78
C GLN A 546 -2.78 -9.96 16.07
N SER A 547 -1.69 -10.68 16.28
CA SER A 547 -1.30 -11.26 17.57
C SER A 547 -0.56 -10.26 18.49
N SER A 548 -0.42 -8.99 18.12
CA SER A 548 0.31 -7.98 18.90
C SER A 548 -0.59 -6.83 19.34
N SER A 549 -0.48 -6.48 20.60
CA SER A 549 -1.27 -5.51 21.36
C SER A 549 -1.05 -4.02 21.02
N THR A 550 -0.58 -3.67 19.84
CA THR A 550 -0.48 -2.26 19.44
C THR A 550 -1.78 -1.82 18.76
N SER A 551 -2.59 -1.10 19.50
CA SER A 551 -3.87 -0.50 19.11
C SER A 551 -3.67 0.60 18.06
N ALA A 552 -3.53 0.25 16.79
CA ALA A 552 -3.66 1.22 15.71
C ALA A 552 -5.16 1.47 15.44
N ASN A 553 -5.58 2.72 15.40
CA ASN A 553 -6.90 3.11 14.95
C ASN A 553 -7.01 2.84 13.45
N ILE A 554 -7.89 1.93 13.07
CA ILE A 554 -8.05 1.46 11.69
C ILE A 554 -9.36 1.93 11.05
N HIS A 555 -10.23 2.54 11.84
CA HIS A 555 -11.46 3.14 11.38
C HIS A 555 -11.31 4.65 11.32
N GLY A 556 -11.87 5.28 10.28
CA GLY A 556 -12.13 6.70 10.32
C GLY A 556 -13.13 6.99 11.45
N THR A 557 -12.83 7.92 12.33
CA THR A 557 -13.68 8.25 13.47
C THR A 557 -14.00 9.75 13.52
N LEU A 558 -15.24 10.07 13.85
CA LEU A 558 -15.71 11.44 14.03
C LEU A 558 -16.38 11.61 15.39
N ILE A 559 -15.88 12.56 16.19
CA ILE A 559 -16.57 13.10 17.36
C ILE A 559 -16.95 14.53 17.05
N ASN A 560 -18.23 14.77 16.82
CA ASN A 560 -18.74 16.08 16.48
C ASN A 560 -19.30 16.78 17.72
N GLU A 561 -18.73 17.93 18.09
CA GLU A 561 -19.18 18.81 19.17
C GLU A 561 -19.70 20.17 18.63
N ALA A 562 -19.74 20.33 17.28
CA ALA A 562 -20.22 21.53 16.59
C ALA A 562 -21.40 21.19 15.68
N THR A 563 -21.94 22.18 14.97
CA THR A 563 -22.93 21.92 13.91
C THR A 563 -22.24 21.60 12.60
N MET A 564 -22.52 20.43 12.03
CA MET A 564 -21.99 20.00 10.73
C MET A 564 -23.11 19.61 9.76
N ARG A 565 -22.95 19.98 8.49
CA ARG A 565 -23.88 19.63 7.39
C ARG A 565 -23.09 19.15 6.20
N ALA A 566 -23.69 18.29 5.37
CA ALA A 566 -23.10 17.86 4.11
C ALA A 566 -24.15 17.75 3.00
N ASP A 567 -23.80 18.18 1.78
CA ASP A 567 -24.67 18.02 0.61
C ASP A 567 -24.74 16.54 0.19
N SER A 568 -23.66 15.77 0.44
CA SER A 568 -23.65 14.32 0.25
C SER A 568 -22.81 13.62 1.32
N ILE A 569 -23.23 12.42 1.71
CA ILE A 569 -22.52 11.56 2.66
C ILE A 569 -22.27 10.22 1.98
N SER A 570 -21.04 9.72 2.01
CA SER A 570 -20.73 8.35 1.60
C SER A 570 -19.72 7.69 2.55
N THR A 571 -19.71 6.38 2.53
CA THR A 571 -18.73 5.63 3.30
C THR A 571 -18.11 4.53 2.48
N LYS A 572 -16.85 4.18 2.78
CA LYS A 572 -16.15 3.02 2.27
C LYS A 572 -16.10 1.96 3.36
N LEU A 573 -16.30 0.70 2.97
CA LEU A 573 -16.28 -0.45 3.86
C LEU A 573 -15.38 -1.54 3.28
N TYR A 574 -14.35 -1.92 4.05
CA TYR A 574 -13.51 -3.08 3.73
C TYR A 574 -14.14 -4.34 4.33
N VAL A 575 -14.52 -5.30 3.51
CA VAL A 575 -15.15 -6.56 3.92
C VAL A 575 -14.20 -7.72 3.68
N PRO A 576 -13.88 -8.56 4.70
CA PRO A 576 -13.07 -9.76 4.50
C PRO A 576 -13.79 -10.75 3.61
N LYS A 577 -13.07 -11.44 2.73
CA LYS A 577 -13.63 -12.52 1.91
C LYS A 577 -14.00 -13.72 2.79
N GLN A 578 -15.08 -14.40 2.43
CA GLN A 578 -15.55 -15.67 3.04
C GLN A 578 -15.92 -15.62 4.54
N ARG A 579 -16.08 -14.44 5.12
CA ARG A 579 -16.49 -14.27 6.51
C ARG A 579 -17.73 -13.41 6.61
N TRP A 580 -18.58 -13.70 7.58
CA TRP A 580 -19.68 -12.83 7.93
C TRP A 580 -19.15 -11.62 8.70
N VAL A 581 -19.59 -10.44 8.30
CA VAL A 581 -19.35 -9.18 9.00
C VAL A 581 -20.66 -8.67 9.54
N PHE A 582 -20.71 -8.41 10.83
CA PHE A 582 -21.83 -7.76 11.48
C PHE A 582 -21.64 -6.26 11.40
N LEU A 583 -22.57 -5.57 10.77
CA LEU A 583 -22.43 -4.16 10.50
C LEU A 583 -23.75 -3.41 10.68
N SER A 584 -23.63 -2.16 11.03
CA SER A 584 -24.71 -1.19 11.10
C SER A 584 -24.38 0.01 10.23
N MET A 585 -25.41 0.62 9.65
CA MET A 585 -25.26 1.85 8.89
C MET A 585 -25.49 3.05 9.81
N PRO A 586 -24.65 4.09 9.71
CA PRO A 586 -24.89 5.34 10.47
C PRO A 586 -25.99 6.21 9.85
N PHE A 587 -26.49 5.83 8.67
CA PHE A 587 -27.56 6.50 7.91
C PHE A 587 -28.30 5.47 7.05
N ASN A 588 -29.47 5.85 6.52
CA ASN A 588 -30.22 4.95 5.64
C ASN A 588 -29.52 4.78 4.29
N VAL A 589 -29.43 3.52 3.81
CA VAL A 589 -28.76 3.16 2.55
C VAL A 589 -29.66 2.24 1.74
N LYS A 590 -29.77 2.47 0.43
CA LYS A 590 -30.42 1.53 -0.49
C LYS A 590 -29.43 0.45 -0.91
N VAL A 591 -29.81 -0.81 -0.88
CA VAL A 591 -28.93 -1.94 -1.23
C VAL A 591 -28.38 -1.81 -2.66
N SER A 592 -29.19 -1.29 -3.61
CA SER A 592 -28.73 -1.01 -4.98
C SER A 592 -27.59 0.02 -5.07
N ASP A 593 -27.39 0.84 -4.03
CA ASP A 593 -26.36 1.89 -3.99
C ASP A 593 -25.02 1.37 -3.43
N PHE A 594 -24.94 0.10 -3.04
CA PHE A 594 -23.69 -0.57 -2.74
C PHE A 594 -22.90 -0.77 -4.03
N GLN A 595 -21.78 -0.07 -4.15
CA GLN A 595 -20.84 -0.21 -5.26
C GLN A 595 -19.63 -1.01 -4.78
N CYS A 596 -19.38 -2.16 -5.40
CA CYS A 596 -18.11 -2.87 -5.24
C CYS A 596 -17.04 -2.14 -6.04
N LEU A 597 -15.99 -1.65 -5.37
CA LEU A 597 -14.88 -0.91 -5.99
C LEU A 597 -13.69 -1.81 -6.37
N THR A 598 -13.69 -3.04 -5.90
CA THR A 598 -12.74 -4.10 -6.27
C THR A 598 -13.51 -5.11 -7.10
N ASP A 599 -12.88 -5.84 -7.98
CA ASP A 599 -13.42 -6.81 -8.96
C ASP A 599 -14.86 -7.33 -8.75
N GLU A 600 -15.50 -7.88 -9.79
CA GLU A 600 -16.85 -8.46 -9.75
C GLU A 600 -16.95 -9.55 -8.66
N THR A 601 -17.35 -9.17 -7.45
CA THR A 601 -17.47 -10.06 -6.31
C THR A 601 -18.93 -10.37 -6.04
N GLN A 602 -19.25 -11.66 -5.88
CA GLN A 602 -20.57 -12.08 -5.40
C GLN A 602 -20.66 -11.81 -3.88
N TRP A 603 -21.73 -11.17 -3.44
CA TRP A 603 -21.96 -10.84 -2.06
C TRP A 603 -23.45 -10.97 -1.68
N VAL A 604 -23.70 -11.16 -0.40
CA VAL A 604 -25.05 -11.23 0.16
C VAL A 604 -25.14 -10.41 1.43
N ILE A 605 -26.21 -9.66 1.58
CA ILE A 605 -26.55 -8.96 2.81
C ILE A 605 -27.87 -9.51 3.36
N ARG A 606 -27.93 -9.69 4.69
CA ARG A 606 -29.10 -10.24 5.36
C ARG A 606 -29.51 -9.39 6.55
N LYS A 607 -30.81 -9.36 6.77
CA LYS A 607 -31.44 -8.75 7.95
C LYS A 607 -31.83 -9.85 8.96
N TYR A 608 -31.68 -9.55 10.23
CA TYR A 608 -32.13 -10.39 11.29
C TYR A 608 -33.62 -10.22 11.57
N SER A 609 -34.34 -11.34 11.87
CA SER A 609 -35.74 -11.37 12.25
C SER A 609 -35.89 -11.88 13.68
N GLY A 610 -36.06 -10.96 14.64
CA GLY A 610 -36.37 -11.31 16.04
C GLY A 610 -37.71 -12.03 16.18
N LEU A 611 -38.69 -11.74 15.33
CA LEU A 611 -39.97 -12.43 15.29
C LEU A 611 -39.84 -13.92 14.88
N ALA A 612 -39.00 -14.18 13.86
CA ALA A 612 -38.74 -15.55 13.43
C ALA A 612 -38.03 -16.37 14.52
N ARG A 613 -37.08 -15.74 15.24
CA ARG A 613 -36.43 -16.38 16.38
C ARG A 613 -37.43 -16.65 17.52
N ALA A 614 -38.25 -15.69 17.87
CA ALA A 614 -39.26 -15.83 18.92
C ALA A 614 -40.23 -16.99 18.64
N ASN A 615 -40.52 -17.25 17.36
CA ASN A 615 -41.38 -18.34 16.88
C ASN A 615 -40.59 -19.62 16.50
N GLU A 616 -39.31 -19.72 16.86
CA GLU A 616 -38.40 -20.86 16.57
C GLU A 616 -38.27 -21.22 15.08
N GLN A 617 -38.53 -20.28 14.19
CA GLN A 617 -38.41 -20.46 12.73
C GLN A 617 -36.96 -20.22 12.28
N LYS A 618 -36.05 -21.14 12.57
CA LYS A 618 -34.62 -21.03 12.35
C LYS A 618 -34.26 -20.60 10.92
N GLU A 619 -34.89 -21.20 9.91
CA GLU A 619 -34.66 -20.93 8.48
C GLU A 619 -35.09 -19.54 8.02
N LYS A 620 -35.89 -18.82 8.83
CA LYS A 620 -36.36 -17.44 8.54
C LYS A 620 -35.71 -16.39 9.41
N THR A 621 -34.82 -16.79 10.31
CA THR A 621 -34.13 -15.86 11.21
C THR A 621 -33.23 -14.87 10.43
N TRP A 622 -32.61 -15.31 9.34
CA TRP A 622 -31.84 -14.48 8.45
C TRP A 622 -32.51 -14.34 7.09
N GLN A 623 -32.85 -13.12 6.70
CA GLN A 623 -33.59 -12.81 5.49
C GLN A 623 -32.70 -12.06 4.52
N ASN A 624 -32.55 -12.58 3.29
CA ASN A 624 -31.80 -11.90 2.22
C ASN A 624 -32.45 -10.57 1.88
N MET A 625 -31.64 -9.52 1.78
CA MET A 625 -32.06 -8.21 1.30
C MET A 625 -32.00 -8.17 -0.23
N THR A 626 -32.99 -7.50 -0.84
CA THR A 626 -33.02 -7.29 -2.30
C THR A 626 -32.45 -5.91 -2.67
N ALA A 627 -32.17 -5.68 -3.94
CA ALA A 627 -31.65 -4.39 -4.43
C ALA A 627 -32.52 -3.17 -4.04
N ASP A 628 -33.84 -3.36 -3.95
CA ASP A 628 -34.79 -2.30 -3.56
C ASP A 628 -34.94 -2.11 -2.04
N SER A 629 -34.33 -2.98 -1.26
CA SER A 629 -34.38 -2.90 0.20
C SER A 629 -33.59 -1.70 0.73
N ILE A 630 -34.05 -1.16 1.86
CA ILE A 630 -33.36 -0.09 2.58
C ILE A 630 -32.75 -0.69 3.85
N LEU A 631 -31.46 -0.41 4.05
CA LEU A 631 -30.77 -0.64 5.31
C LEU A 631 -31.01 0.60 6.17
N HIS A 632 -31.70 0.43 7.28
CA HIS A 632 -32.01 1.55 8.17
C HIS A 632 -30.84 1.87 9.10
N ALA A 633 -30.68 3.16 9.39
CA ALA A 633 -29.70 3.62 10.35
C ALA A 633 -29.87 2.90 11.70
N HIS A 634 -28.76 2.55 12.32
CA HIS A 634 -28.68 1.90 13.65
C HIS A 634 -29.32 0.50 13.75
N GLU A 635 -29.92 -0.03 12.69
CA GLU A 635 -30.24 -1.47 12.61
C GLU A 635 -29.00 -2.27 12.23
N GLY A 636 -28.93 -3.51 12.72
CA GLY A 636 -27.81 -4.42 12.40
C GLY A 636 -28.14 -5.32 11.21
N TYR A 637 -27.09 -5.63 10.45
CA TYR A 637 -27.12 -6.49 9.26
C TYR A 637 -25.88 -7.39 9.25
N ILE A 638 -25.91 -8.45 8.44
CA ILE A 638 -24.73 -9.26 8.15
C ILE A 638 -24.44 -9.23 6.65
N LEU A 639 -23.16 -9.12 6.31
CA LEU A 639 -22.65 -9.08 4.95
C LEU A 639 -21.56 -10.14 4.77
N GLN A 640 -21.59 -10.88 3.66
CA GLN A 640 -20.55 -11.83 3.28
C GLN A 640 -20.23 -11.71 1.81
N CYS A 641 -18.94 -11.79 1.48
CA CYS A 641 -18.43 -11.95 0.11
C CYS A 641 -18.04 -13.41 -0.12
N THR A 642 -18.54 -14.01 -1.23
CA THR A 642 -18.54 -15.47 -1.41
C THR A 642 -17.46 -16.01 -2.34
N ASN A 643 -16.81 -15.20 -3.18
CA ASN A 643 -15.76 -15.70 -4.10
C ASN A 643 -14.35 -15.60 -3.53
N ASN A 644 -13.52 -16.55 -4.01
CA ASN A 644 -12.13 -16.74 -3.59
C ASN A 644 -11.12 -16.10 -4.56
N ASP A 645 -11.58 -15.54 -5.66
CA ASP A 645 -10.71 -15.08 -6.74
C ASP A 645 -10.11 -13.70 -6.44
N GLY A 646 -8.79 -13.57 -6.59
CA GLY A 646 -8.05 -12.32 -6.51
C GLY A 646 -6.98 -12.26 -5.41
N TRP A 647 -6.04 -11.34 -5.59
CA TRP A 647 -4.85 -11.18 -4.74
C TRP A 647 -5.12 -10.54 -3.35
N TYR A 648 -6.28 -9.91 -3.18
CA TYR A 648 -6.61 -9.22 -1.93
C TYR A 648 -7.54 -10.06 -1.05
N ASN A 649 -7.26 -10.09 0.26
CA ASN A 649 -8.07 -10.80 1.27
C ASN A 649 -9.37 -10.05 1.63
N HIS A 650 -9.66 -8.92 1.02
CA HIS A 650 -10.81 -8.07 1.31
C HIS A 650 -11.41 -7.47 0.03
N VAL A 651 -12.65 -7.05 0.14
CA VAL A 651 -13.43 -6.36 -0.88
C VAL A 651 -13.77 -4.97 -0.37
N LEU A 652 -13.64 -3.96 -1.23
CA LEU A 652 -13.97 -2.58 -0.90
C LEU A 652 -15.34 -2.23 -1.46
N PHE A 653 -16.26 -1.86 -0.59
CA PHE A 653 -17.57 -1.31 -0.93
C PHE A 653 -17.62 0.19 -0.69
N GLN A 654 -18.44 0.87 -1.50
CA GLN A 654 -18.85 2.25 -1.26
C GLN A 654 -20.37 2.34 -1.30
N PHE A 655 -20.97 3.11 -0.41
CA PHE A 655 -22.39 3.38 -0.37
C PHE A 655 -22.71 4.79 0.09
N LYS A 656 -23.90 5.31 -0.26
CA LYS A 656 -24.31 6.71 -0.04
C LYS A 656 -25.57 6.79 0.79
N ALA A 657 -25.71 7.85 1.60
CA ALA A 657 -26.94 8.17 2.32
C ALA A 657 -28.05 8.58 1.33
N ILE A 658 -29.28 8.09 1.58
CA ILE A 658 -30.47 8.39 0.76
C ILE A 658 -31.31 9.53 1.30
N ASN A 659 -31.18 9.91 2.56
CA ASN A 659 -32.08 10.81 3.25
C ASN A 659 -31.49 12.22 3.43
N ASP A 660 -32.22 13.27 3.02
CA ASP A 660 -31.80 14.66 3.17
C ASP A 660 -31.77 15.14 4.63
N ALA A 661 -32.57 14.55 5.52
CA ALA A 661 -32.56 14.89 6.94
C ALA A 661 -31.23 14.57 7.63
N GLU A 662 -30.55 13.49 7.21
CA GLU A 662 -29.27 13.05 7.74
C GLU A 662 -28.12 13.97 7.28
N LYS A 663 -28.27 14.62 6.14
CA LYS A 663 -27.30 15.57 5.61
C LYS A 663 -27.26 16.89 6.39
N ASN A 664 -28.34 17.23 7.10
CA ASN A 664 -28.49 18.53 7.78
C ASN A 664 -27.93 18.54 9.21
N ASN A 665 -27.73 17.38 9.83
CA ASN A 665 -27.13 17.27 11.16
C ASN A 665 -26.24 16.01 11.22
N LEU A 666 -25.01 16.15 10.72
CA LEU A 666 -24.04 15.08 10.67
C LEU A 666 -23.69 14.64 12.09
N PHE A 667 -24.19 13.46 12.47
CA PHE A 667 -23.83 12.75 13.70
C PHE A 667 -23.95 13.62 14.95
N ALA A 668 -25.20 13.87 15.35
CA ALA A 668 -25.54 14.72 16.48
C ALA A 668 -24.62 14.51 17.70
N SER A 669 -24.27 15.63 18.33
CA SER A 669 -23.41 15.66 19.51
C SER A 669 -24.09 15.13 20.79
N THR A 670 -25.35 14.71 20.70
CA THR A 670 -26.20 14.33 21.80
C THR A 670 -26.33 12.82 22.00
N ASP A 671 -26.84 12.43 23.15
CA ASP A 671 -27.19 11.04 23.44
C ASP A 671 -28.11 10.47 22.37
N GLN A 672 -27.88 9.21 22.00
CA GLN A 672 -28.67 8.52 20.98
C GLN A 672 -29.51 7.44 21.64
N LYS A 673 -30.81 7.40 21.26
CA LYS A 673 -31.78 6.42 21.76
C LYS A 673 -32.19 5.51 20.62
N ILE A 674 -32.18 4.21 20.87
CA ILE A 674 -32.63 3.17 19.95
C ILE A 674 -33.75 2.39 20.60
N GLU A 675 -34.94 2.39 19.96
CA GLU A 675 -36.09 1.60 20.39
C GLU A 675 -35.85 0.11 20.13
N LEU A 676 -36.12 -0.71 21.10
CA LEU A 676 -36.06 -2.17 21.03
C LEU A 676 -37.43 -2.76 20.77
N LYS A 677 -37.56 -3.57 19.74
CA LYS A 677 -38.81 -4.25 19.39
C LYS A 677 -39.07 -5.39 20.34
N GLU A 678 -40.33 -5.55 20.72
CA GLU A 678 -40.79 -6.67 21.50
C GLU A 678 -41.30 -7.79 20.60
N TYR A 679 -40.80 -9.02 20.86
CA TYR A 679 -41.26 -10.24 20.20
C TYR A 679 -41.56 -11.29 21.25
N LEU A 680 -42.86 -11.62 21.40
CA LEU A 680 -43.32 -12.61 22.39
C LEU A 680 -42.89 -14.02 21.99
N SER A 681 -42.44 -14.81 22.97
CA SER A 681 -42.06 -16.21 22.81
C SER A 681 -42.50 -16.98 24.06
N GLU A 682 -42.78 -18.27 23.90
CA GLU A 682 -43.03 -19.19 25.04
C GLU A 682 -41.72 -19.40 25.83
N PHE A 683 -40.56 -19.27 25.17
CA PHE A 683 -39.26 -19.44 25.79
C PHE A 683 -38.62 -18.07 26.06
N SER A 684 -38.31 -17.78 27.31
CA SER A 684 -37.77 -16.48 27.72
C SER A 684 -36.42 -16.14 27.02
N HIS A 685 -35.58 -17.15 26.81
CA HIS A 685 -34.28 -16.99 26.11
C HIS A 685 -34.40 -16.70 24.60
N ASN A 686 -35.56 -16.89 23.96
CA ASN A 686 -35.83 -16.55 22.56
C ASN A 686 -36.64 -15.25 22.40
N ARG A 687 -37.12 -14.66 23.49
CA ARG A 687 -37.97 -13.47 23.48
C ARG A 687 -37.18 -12.20 23.16
N SER A 688 -37.76 -11.34 22.34
CA SER A 688 -37.37 -9.92 22.16
C SER A 688 -35.92 -9.64 21.79
N TRP A 689 -35.27 -10.52 21.01
CA TRP A 689 -33.95 -10.28 20.49
C TRP A 689 -33.93 -9.25 19.35
N ASN A 690 -33.04 -8.27 19.45
CA ASN A 690 -32.84 -7.22 18.48
C ASN A 690 -31.38 -7.21 18.03
N LEU A 691 -31.12 -6.98 16.74
CA LEU A 691 -29.81 -6.72 16.21
C LEU A 691 -29.72 -5.22 15.89
N ILE A 692 -28.91 -4.50 16.63
CA ILE A 692 -28.75 -3.06 16.53
C ILE A 692 -27.28 -2.72 16.33
N GLY A 693 -26.96 -1.44 16.07
CA GLY A 693 -25.58 -1.03 15.84
C GLY A 693 -25.16 0.18 16.65
N ASN A 694 -23.86 0.36 16.74
CA ASN A 694 -23.25 1.56 17.30
C ASN A 694 -23.74 2.81 16.51
N PRO A 695 -24.47 3.74 17.15
CA PRO A 695 -25.05 4.89 16.45
C PRO A 695 -24.02 5.98 16.10
N TYR A 696 -22.79 5.88 16.60
CA TYR A 696 -21.79 6.89 16.39
C TYR A 696 -20.71 6.44 15.37
N PRO A 697 -20.20 7.34 14.54
CA PRO A 697 -19.11 7.06 13.63
C PRO A 697 -17.74 7.11 14.34
N CYS A 698 -17.69 6.55 15.54
CA CYS A 698 -16.48 6.43 16.37
C CYS A 698 -16.58 5.19 17.24
N TYR A 699 -15.50 4.85 17.93
CA TYR A 699 -15.55 3.82 18.97
C TYR A 699 -16.43 4.27 20.11
N PHE A 700 -17.10 3.33 20.75
CA PHE A 700 -18.01 3.60 21.85
C PHE A 700 -17.75 2.63 23.02
N ASP A 701 -17.55 3.20 24.19
CA ASP A 701 -17.37 2.48 25.44
C ASP A 701 -18.72 2.04 26.00
N THR A 702 -18.98 0.75 26.01
CA THR A 702 -20.27 0.18 26.43
C THR A 702 -20.65 0.47 27.88
N ARG A 703 -19.70 0.86 28.71
CA ARG A 703 -19.97 1.34 30.08
C ARG A 703 -20.83 2.62 30.13
N PHE A 704 -20.92 3.34 29.00
CA PHE A 704 -21.76 4.53 28.83
C PHE A 704 -23.09 4.23 28.12
N MET A 705 -23.49 2.97 28.05
CA MET A 705 -24.84 2.57 27.65
C MET A 705 -25.76 2.57 28.87
N ASP A 706 -26.84 3.32 28.79
CA ASP A 706 -27.96 3.19 29.76
C ASP A 706 -28.81 2.00 29.33
N PHE A 707 -28.38 0.81 29.73
CA PHE A 707 -29.00 -0.46 29.41
C PHE A 707 -28.65 -1.51 30.46
N GLY A 708 -29.64 -2.27 30.93
CA GLY A 708 -29.48 -3.20 32.03
C GLY A 708 -29.11 -4.63 31.65
N ALA A 709 -29.10 -4.96 30.36
CA ALA A 709 -28.92 -6.35 29.89
C ALA A 709 -27.55 -6.54 29.19
N PRO A 710 -27.05 -7.80 29.11
CA PRO A 710 -25.86 -8.13 28.35
C PRO A 710 -26.02 -7.88 26.85
N ILE A 711 -24.90 -7.62 26.17
CA ILE A 711 -24.80 -7.54 24.70
C ILE A 711 -24.13 -8.81 24.15
N THR A 712 -24.45 -9.20 22.94
CA THR A 712 -23.79 -10.31 22.25
C THR A 712 -23.23 -9.84 20.89
N THR A 713 -21.95 -9.99 20.68
CA THR A 713 -21.25 -9.60 19.46
C THR A 713 -20.83 -10.82 18.64
N TRP A 714 -20.41 -10.58 17.39
CA TRP A 714 -19.86 -11.61 16.54
C TRP A 714 -18.32 -11.48 16.47
N ASN A 715 -17.63 -12.51 16.94
CA ASN A 715 -16.19 -12.60 16.80
C ASN A 715 -15.81 -13.20 15.44
N MET A 716 -15.38 -12.35 14.51
CA MET A 716 -14.99 -12.78 13.16
C MET A 716 -13.75 -13.71 13.14
N SER A 717 -12.88 -13.63 14.15
CA SER A 717 -11.67 -14.46 14.21
C SER A 717 -12.00 -15.91 14.55
N ASN A 718 -12.93 -16.10 15.47
CA ASN A 718 -13.32 -17.42 15.98
C ASN A 718 -14.61 -17.95 15.33
N SER A 719 -15.33 -17.10 14.59
CA SER A 719 -16.66 -17.38 14.03
C SER A 719 -17.66 -17.82 15.10
N THR A 720 -17.65 -17.12 16.24
CA THR A 720 -18.51 -17.39 17.38
C THR A 720 -19.23 -16.13 17.88
N TYR A 721 -20.36 -16.35 18.57
CA TYR A 721 -21.04 -15.28 19.30
C TYR A 721 -20.49 -15.17 20.72
N GLU A 722 -20.09 -13.98 21.11
CA GLU A 722 -19.55 -13.69 22.44
C GLU A 722 -20.47 -12.72 23.18
N ALA A 723 -20.90 -13.11 24.38
CA ALA A 723 -21.68 -12.25 25.23
C ALA A 723 -20.80 -11.46 26.20
N TYR A 724 -21.20 -10.21 26.45
CA TYR A 724 -20.53 -9.27 27.35
C TYR A 724 -21.56 -8.70 28.34
N SER A 725 -21.22 -8.78 29.62
CA SER A 725 -21.93 -8.09 30.69
C SER A 725 -21.56 -6.62 30.69
N LEU A 726 -22.55 -5.73 30.68
CA LEU A 726 -22.26 -4.29 30.78
C LEU A 726 -21.79 -3.88 32.19
N VAL A 727 -21.90 -4.76 33.16
CA VAL A 727 -21.46 -4.56 34.55
C VAL A 727 -20.00 -5.02 34.73
N ASP A 728 -19.67 -6.20 34.18
CA ASP A 728 -18.40 -6.89 34.45
C ASP A 728 -17.37 -6.73 33.32
N ASP A 729 -17.81 -6.38 32.10
CA ASP A 729 -16.93 -6.27 30.95
C ASP A 729 -16.71 -4.82 30.51
N ASN A 730 -15.49 -4.57 30.00
CA ASN A 730 -15.12 -3.29 29.38
C ASN A 730 -15.03 -3.48 27.85
N TYR A 731 -16.18 -3.65 27.20
CA TYR A 731 -16.22 -3.80 25.76
C TYR A 731 -16.27 -2.43 25.05
N ILE A 732 -15.48 -2.28 23.97
CA ILE A 732 -15.47 -1.10 23.14
C ILE A 732 -16.02 -1.47 21.76
N LEU A 733 -17.21 -0.99 21.43
CA LEU A 733 -17.80 -1.13 20.10
C LEU A 733 -16.96 -0.36 19.07
N TRP A 734 -16.72 -0.96 17.92
CA TRP A 734 -16.09 -0.23 16.82
C TRP A 734 -17.13 0.55 15.99
N PRO A 735 -16.71 1.55 15.18
CA PRO A 735 -17.61 2.32 14.34
C PRO A 735 -18.39 1.42 13.38
N GLY A 736 -19.72 1.48 13.42
CA GLY A 736 -20.59 0.64 12.59
C GLY A 736 -20.67 -0.84 13.00
N GLU A 737 -20.24 -1.21 14.19
CA GLU A 737 -20.43 -2.56 14.71
C GLU A 737 -21.92 -2.82 15.02
N ALA A 738 -22.42 -3.97 14.55
CA ALA A 738 -23.72 -4.46 14.96
C ALA A 738 -23.57 -5.57 16.01
N PHE A 739 -24.47 -5.57 16.97
CA PHE A 739 -24.49 -6.51 18.07
C PHE A 739 -25.94 -6.82 18.49
N PHE A 740 -26.13 -7.97 19.11
CA PHE A 740 -27.40 -8.40 19.62
C PHE A 740 -27.63 -7.89 21.03
N VAL A 741 -28.89 -7.50 21.28
CA VAL A 741 -29.43 -7.23 22.61
C VAL A 741 -30.76 -7.94 22.76
N GLN A 742 -31.05 -8.44 23.96
CA GLN A 742 -32.36 -8.93 24.32
C GLN A 742 -33.08 -7.84 25.13
N ARG A 743 -34.25 -7.39 24.66
CA ARG A 743 -35.03 -6.35 25.35
C ARG A 743 -35.57 -6.90 26.68
N PRO A 744 -35.19 -6.30 27.84
CA PRO A 744 -35.84 -6.56 29.10
C PRO A 744 -37.32 -6.17 29.08
N VAL A 745 -38.11 -6.72 29.97
CA VAL A 745 -39.57 -6.46 30.01
C VAL A 745 -39.89 -4.99 30.32
N ASP A 746 -39.06 -4.37 31.14
CA ASP A 746 -39.24 -3.02 31.68
C ASP A 746 -38.42 -1.95 30.96
N GLN A 747 -37.56 -2.34 29.96
CA GLN A 747 -36.72 -1.40 29.24
C GLN A 747 -36.89 -1.51 27.72
N ALA A 748 -37.66 -0.58 27.15
CA ALA A 748 -38.02 -0.57 25.73
C ALA A 748 -37.00 0.14 24.83
N GLU A 749 -36.05 0.85 25.41
CA GLU A 749 -35.02 1.59 24.64
C GLU A 749 -33.62 1.39 25.26
N ILE A 750 -32.64 1.59 24.46
CA ILE A 750 -31.25 1.67 24.88
C ILE A 750 -30.71 3.09 24.59
N THR A 751 -30.07 3.73 25.57
CA THR A 751 -29.48 5.04 25.41
C THR A 751 -27.97 4.94 25.39
N PHE A 752 -27.38 5.49 24.33
CA PHE A 752 -25.93 5.65 24.17
C PHE A 752 -25.58 7.07 24.61
N LEU A 753 -24.92 7.23 25.74
CA LEU A 753 -24.49 8.54 26.24
C LEU A 753 -23.33 9.08 25.40
N ALA A 754 -23.43 10.31 24.93
CA ALA A 754 -22.44 10.92 24.04
C ALA A 754 -21.01 10.94 24.61
N GLU A 755 -20.85 10.95 25.92
CA GLU A 755 -19.56 10.89 26.63
C GLU A 755 -18.82 9.55 26.43
N GLY A 756 -19.52 8.47 26.04
CA GLY A 756 -18.94 7.17 25.73
C GLY A 756 -18.14 7.13 24.40
N ARG A 757 -18.21 8.17 23.60
CA ARG A 757 -17.51 8.28 22.33
C ARG A 757 -16.00 8.39 22.52
N GLN A 758 -15.22 7.67 21.70
CA GLN A 758 -13.75 7.75 21.71
C GLN A 758 -13.15 7.42 20.34
N HIS A 759 -11.88 7.81 20.14
CA HIS A 759 -11.17 7.63 18.87
C HIS A 759 -10.39 6.30 18.77
N ASN A 760 -10.33 5.52 19.82
CA ASN A 760 -9.55 4.28 19.86
C ASN A 760 -10.25 3.21 20.72
N ARG A 761 -9.71 2.00 20.73
CA ARG A 761 -10.19 0.87 21.55
C ARG A 761 -9.69 0.83 22.99
N ASN A 762 -8.86 1.78 23.39
CA ASN A 762 -8.29 1.76 24.74
C ASN A 762 -9.39 1.97 25.76
N VAL A 763 -9.47 1.08 26.74
CA VAL A 763 -10.35 1.25 27.87
C VAL A 763 -9.84 2.45 28.69
N ARG A 764 -10.68 3.47 28.83
CA ARG A 764 -10.35 4.66 29.59
C ARG A 764 -10.40 4.36 31.09
N ASP A 765 -9.42 4.85 31.85
CA ASP A 765 -9.53 4.89 33.30
C ASP A 765 -10.62 5.90 33.67
N ILE A 766 -11.71 5.39 34.23
CA ILE A 766 -12.83 6.22 34.65
C ILE A 766 -12.71 6.38 36.17
N GLU A 767 -12.26 7.55 36.61
CA GLU A 767 -12.24 7.86 38.02
C GLU A 767 -13.68 7.86 38.62
N GLU A 768 -13.85 7.12 39.72
CA GLU A 768 -14.88 7.15 40.78
C GLU A 768 -16.37 7.36 40.46
N THR A 769 -16.77 7.98 39.33
CA THR A 769 -18.20 8.33 39.14
C THR A 769 -19.11 7.13 38.84
N ARG A 770 -18.56 6.03 38.37
CA ARG A 770 -19.25 4.76 38.09
C ARG A 770 -19.09 3.69 39.18
N ALA A 771 -18.10 3.84 40.00
CA ALA A 771 -18.02 3.00 41.24
C ALA A 771 -19.34 3.00 42.05
N LYS A 772 -20.21 4.00 41.82
CA LYS A 772 -21.57 4.06 42.44
C LYS A 772 -22.63 3.14 41.80
N MET A 773 -22.44 2.70 40.55
CA MET A 773 -23.31 1.65 39.95
C MET A 773 -22.81 0.24 40.30
N GLN A 774 -21.52 0.06 40.56
CA GLN A 774 -20.97 -1.23 41.03
C GLN A 774 -21.11 -1.49 42.55
N THR A 775 -21.53 -0.52 43.35
CA THR A 775 -21.68 -0.69 44.81
C THR A 775 -22.91 -1.50 45.25
N GLY A 776 -23.50 -2.26 44.36
CA GLY A 776 -24.66 -3.07 44.64
C GLY A 776 -24.45 -4.55 44.89
N ASN A 777 -23.26 -5.13 45.07
CA ASN A 777 -23.18 -6.44 45.72
C ASN A 777 -21.73 -6.95 45.91
N ALA A 778 -21.23 -6.90 47.11
CA ALA A 778 -20.01 -7.58 47.55
C ALA A 778 -20.09 -9.12 47.52
N ALA A 779 -21.17 -9.67 47.03
CA ALA A 779 -21.46 -11.11 47.05
C ALA A 779 -21.44 -11.78 45.64
N ARG A 780 -21.25 -11.02 44.56
CA ARG A 780 -21.17 -11.58 43.19
C ARG A 780 -19.79 -12.22 42.94
N GLN A 781 -19.76 -13.43 42.45
CA GLN A 781 -18.55 -14.17 42.08
C GLN A 781 -18.64 -14.54 40.60
N VAL A 782 -17.64 -14.13 39.81
CA VAL A 782 -17.60 -14.30 38.35
C VAL A 782 -16.61 -15.40 37.96
N TYR A 783 -17.04 -16.37 37.18
CA TYR A 783 -16.25 -17.46 36.65
C TYR A 783 -16.25 -17.41 35.11
N ASN A 784 -15.12 -17.09 34.49
CA ASN A 784 -14.95 -17.03 33.07
C ASN A 784 -14.33 -18.33 32.56
N LEU A 785 -15.09 -19.15 31.85
CA LEU A 785 -14.62 -20.38 31.22
C LEU A 785 -14.37 -20.14 29.74
N THR A 786 -13.23 -20.62 29.25
CA THR A 786 -12.84 -20.55 27.85
C THR A 786 -12.59 -21.95 27.31
N LEU A 787 -13.14 -22.24 26.13
CA LEU A 787 -12.85 -23.43 25.33
C LEU A 787 -11.97 -23.02 24.15
N THR A 788 -10.80 -23.63 24.02
CA THR A 788 -9.86 -23.36 22.91
C THR A 788 -9.55 -24.64 22.14
N GLY A 789 -9.39 -24.53 20.81
CA GLY A 789 -8.95 -25.57 19.90
C GLY A 789 -7.94 -24.99 18.88
N GLU A 790 -7.55 -25.76 17.88
CA GLU A 790 -6.49 -25.37 16.94
C GLU A 790 -6.74 -24.00 16.25
N ASN A 791 -7.98 -23.72 15.81
CA ASN A 791 -8.34 -22.47 15.14
C ASN A 791 -9.68 -21.91 15.65
N THR A 792 -10.02 -22.20 16.90
CA THR A 792 -11.30 -21.82 17.49
C THR A 792 -11.14 -21.51 18.96
N ALA A 793 -11.91 -20.53 19.42
CA ALA A 793 -12.07 -20.23 20.83
C ALA A 793 -13.50 -19.78 21.08
N ASP A 794 -14.04 -20.10 22.24
CA ASP A 794 -15.33 -19.63 22.71
C ASP A 794 -15.32 -19.49 24.22
N ARG A 795 -16.28 -18.77 24.77
CA ARG A 795 -16.39 -18.54 26.22
C ARG A 795 -17.82 -18.67 26.73
N THR A 796 -17.92 -19.00 28.01
CA THR A 796 -19.13 -18.87 28.79
C THR A 796 -18.81 -18.29 30.16
N ARG A 797 -19.72 -17.52 30.71
CA ARG A 797 -19.58 -16.89 32.02
C ARG A 797 -20.66 -17.39 32.96
N ILE A 798 -20.25 -17.69 34.16
CA ILE A 798 -21.14 -18.04 35.26
C ILE A 798 -20.95 -16.99 36.35
N VAL A 799 -22.04 -16.40 36.79
CA VAL A 799 -22.05 -15.40 37.87
C VAL A 799 -22.88 -15.94 39.03
N ILE A 800 -22.21 -16.14 40.14
CA ILE A 800 -22.90 -16.52 41.36
C ILE A 800 -23.34 -15.25 42.07
N ASN A 801 -24.64 -15.04 42.12
CA ASN A 801 -25.30 -13.94 42.80
C ASN A 801 -26.43 -14.46 43.70
N PRO A 802 -26.33 -14.30 45.03
CA PRO A 802 -27.37 -14.78 45.97
C PRO A 802 -28.75 -14.17 45.73
N GLU A 803 -28.83 -12.99 45.10
CA GLU A 803 -30.08 -12.27 44.81
C GLU A 803 -30.68 -12.61 43.45
N ALA A 804 -29.94 -13.36 42.61
CA ALA A 804 -30.43 -13.77 41.30
C ALA A 804 -31.46 -14.93 41.40
N GLU A 805 -32.17 -15.13 40.27
CA GLU A 805 -33.13 -16.26 40.15
C GLU A 805 -32.50 -17.42 39.39
N MET A 806 -33.06 -18.63 39.54
CA MET A 806 -32.64 -19.81 38.76
C MET A 806 -33.28 -19.82 37.35
N SER A 807 -34.29 -19.01 37.12
CA SER A 807 -34.95 -18.85 35.84
C SER A 807 -34.26 -17.80 35.00
N TYR A 808 -34.30 -17.97 33.67
CA TYR A 808 -33.73 -17.04 32.73
C TYR A 808 -34.26 -15.61 32.93
N ASN A 809 -33.37 -14.66 33.13
CA ASN A 809 -33.64 -13.23 33.24
C ASN A 809 -32.79 -12.42 32.25
N ALA A 810 -33.40 -11.88 31.23
CA ALA A 810 -32.72 -11.13 30.16
C ALA A 810 -31.92 -9.90 30.66
N THR A 811 -32.18 -9.41 31.88
CA THR A 811 -31.42 -8.30 32.48
C THR A 811 -29.99 -8.71 32.88
N HIS A 812 -29.81 -9.98 33.26
CA HIS A 812 -28.53 -10.48 33.80
C HIS A 812 -27.96 -11.63 32.96
N ASP A 813 -28.84 -12.40 32.30
CA ASP A 813 -28.47 -13.57 31.51
C ASP A 813 -28.35 -13.27 30.04
N ALA A 814 -27.46 -13.97 29.36
CA ALA A 814 -27.40 -14.00 27.91
C ALA A 814 -27.59 -15.43 27.39
N GLY A 815 -28.64 -15.64 26.60
CA GLY A 815 -28.82 -16.90 25.90
C GLY A 815 -27.69 -17.17 24.91
N LYS A 816 -27.20 -18.42 24.88
CA LYS A 816 -26.14 -18.80 23.92
C LYS A 816 -26.66 -18.78 22.48
N MET A 817 -26.05 -17.96 21.64
CA MET A 817 -26.24 -18.02 20.20
C MET A 817 -25.25 -19.00 19.60
N MET A 818 -25.77 -20.01 18.89
CA MET A 818 -24.93 -21.04 18.28
C MET A 818 -24.50 -20.61 16.88
N SER A 819 -23.19 -20.66 16.62
CA SER A 819 -22.63 -20.52 15.27
C SER A 819 -22.82 -21.81 14.47
N GLU A 820 -23.14 -21.70 13.19
CA GLU A 820 -23.21 -22.83 12.25
C GLU A 820 -21.93 -23.01 11.44
N GLU A 821 -20.90 -22.21 11.72
CA GLU A 821 -19.62 -22.29 11.02
C GLU A 821 -18.89 -23.60 11.29
N THR A 822 -18.29 -24.16 10.25
CA THR A 822 -17.73 -25.53 10.22
C THR A 822 -16.49 -25.72 11.12
N LEU A 823 -15.89 -24.65 11.60
CA LEU A 823 -14.67 -24.68 12.42
C LEU A 823 -14.90 -24.29 13.88
N SER A 824 -16.09 -23.83 14.25
CA SER A 824 -16.34 -23.28 15.58
C SER A 824 -16.49 -24.38 16.62
N ALA A 825 -15.80 -24.25 17.76
CA ALA A 825 -16.14 -24.94 19.01
C ALA A 825 -16.87 -23.95 19.90
N GLN A 826 -17.89 -24.43 20.65
CA GLN A 826 -18.78 -23.59 21.46
C GLN A 826 -19.01 -24.20 22.84
N LEU A 827 -18.93 -23.33 23.87
CA LEU A 827 -19.08 -23.66 25.26
C LEU A 827 -20.26 -22.86 25.87
N TYR A 828 -21.08 -23.46 26.69
CA TYR A 828 -22.19 -22.81 27.32
C TYR A 828 -22.56 -23.53 28.66
N SER A 829 -23.21 -22.80 29.54
CA SER A 829 -23.83 -23.43 30.71
C SER A 829 -25.29 -23.78 30.40
N ILE A 830 -25.79 -24.78 31.08
CA ILE A 830 -27.16 -25.28 30.89
C ILE A 830 -27.93 -25.13 32.21
N GLU A 831 -29.08 -24.48 32.14
CA GLU A 831 -29.99 -24.40 33.26
C GLU A 831 -31.43 -24.57 32.77
N SER A 832 -32.20 -25.43 33.41
CA SER A 832 -33.59 -25.76 33.06
C SER A 832 -33.76 -26.09 31.56
N ASP A 833 -34.23 -25.16 30.76
CA ASP A 833 -34.56 -25.30 29.33
C ASP A 833 -33.71 -24.42 28.41
N ALA A 834 -32.72 -23.75 28.98
CA ALA A 834 -31.92 -22.77 28.22
C ALA A 834 -30.40 -23.06 28.26
N ASP A 835 -29.74 -22.65 27.18
CA ASP A 835 -28.30 -22.62 27.04
C ASP A 835 -27.81 -21.17 27.19
N TYR A 836 -26.81 -20.97 28.07
CA TYR A 836 -26.36 -19.64 28.45
C TYR A 836 -24.95 -19.35 28.02
N ALA A 837 -24.74 -18.18 27.46
CA ALA A 837 -23.43 -17.55 27.31
C ALA A 837 -23.00 -16.80 28.59
N ILE A 838 -23.96 -16.17 29.27
CA ILE A 838 -23.85 -15.62 30.62
C ILE A 838 -25.01 -16.17 31.45
N ASN A 839 -24.70 -16.76 32.60
CA ASN A 839 -25.67 -17.35 33.51
C ASN A 839 -25.46 -16.74 34.92
N GLU A 840 -26.30 -15.81 35.32
CA GLU A 840 -26.28 -15.19 36.64
C GLU A 840 -27.33 -15.89 37.52
N ARG A 841 -26.86 -16.57 38.56
CA ARG A 841 -27.69 -17.48 39.36
C ARG A 841 -27.25 -17.54 40.80
N PRO A 842 -28.10 -17.93 41.73
CA PRO A 842 -27.66 -18.31 43.05
C PRO A 842 -26.82 -19.61 42.97
N ILE A 843 -26.00 -19.86 43.98
CA ILE A 843 -25.09 -21.01 44.00
C ILE A 843 -25.81 -22.37 43.87
N GLY A 844 -27.04 -22.48 44.38
CA GLY A 844 -27.81 -23.71 44.35
C GLY A 844 -27.08 -24.86 45.05
N ASN A 845 -26.96 -25.99 44.35
CA ASN A 845 -26.19 -27.15 44.80
C ASN A 845 -24.67 -27.05 44.44
N GLY A 846 -24.22 -25.95 43.88
CA GLY A 846 -22.83 -25.75 43.48
C GLY A 846 -22.39 -26.53 42.25
N ILE A 847 -23.28 -27.23 41.56
CA ILE A 847 -22.99 -27.98 40.31
C ILE A 847 -23.70 -27.30 39.18
N ILE A 848 -22.92 -26.92 38.15
CA ILE A 848 -23.42 -26.28 36.94
C ILE A 848 -23.11 -27.15 35.74
N GLN A 849 -24.14 -27.54 35.02
CA GLN A 849 -24.01 -28.36 33.83
C GLN A 849 -23.43 -27.50 32.68
N LEU A 850 -22.41 -28.02 31.99
CA LEU A 850 -21.84 -27.40 30.83
C LEU A 850 -22.14 -28.20 29.56
N GLY A 851 -22.54 -27.51 28.52
CA GLY A 851 -22.65 -28.03 27.18
C GLY A 851 -21.43 -27.58 26.32
N ALA A 852 -21.01 -28.44 25.44
CA ALA A 852 -19.98 -28.08 24.44
C ALA A 852 -20.38 -28.65 23.08
N ARG A 853 -20.19 -27.84 22.04
CA ARG A 853 -20.40 -28.26 20.64
C ARG A 853 -19.05 -28.14 19.90
N PHE A 854 -18.65 -29.20 19.23
CA PHE A 854 -17.41 -29.28 18.47
C PHE A 854 -17.76 -29.48 17.00
N ALA A 855 -17.37 -28.52 16.15
CA ALA A 855 -17.60 -28.65 14.71
C ALA A 855 -16.68 -29.72 14.07
N GLN A 856 -15.51 -29.96 14.64
CA GLN A 856 -14.54 -30.96 14.20
C GLN A 856 -14.06 -31.82 15.36
N GLY A 857 -13.57 -33.04 15.04
CA GLY A 857 -12.83 -33.86 16.00
C GLY A 857 -11.42 -33.31 16.19
N GLY A 858 -10.93 -33.32 17.44
CA GLY A 858 -9.58 -32.81 17.73
C GLY A 858 -9.32 -32.60 19.22
N ASP A 859 -8.21 -31.96 19.52
CA ASP A 859 -7.79 -31.62 20.86
C ASP A 859 -8.31 -30.25 21.26
N TYR A 860 -8.87 -30.17 22.46
CA TYR A 860 -9.45 -28.95 23.03
C TYR A 860 -8.98 -28.75 24.46
N THR A 861 -9.04 -27.48 24.92
CA THR A 861 -8.73 -27.12 26.31
C THR A 861 -9.85 -26.28 26.90
N ILE A 862 -10.34 -26.64 28.08
CA ILE A 862 -11.22 -25.80 28.90
C ILE A 862 -10.36 -25.19 30.00
N SER A 863 -10.31 -23.87 30.09
CA SER A 863 -9.59 -23.11 31.12
C SER A 863 -10.50 -22.17 31.86
N LEU A 864 -10.07 -21.74 33.04
CA LEU A 864 -10.76 -20.81 33.90
C LEU A 864 -9.88 -19.61 34.21
N MET A 865 -10.34 -18.43 33.79
CA MET A 865 -9.62 -17.18 33.98
C MET A 865 -10.17 -16.39 35.16
N ASP A 866 -9.27 -15.75 35.93
CA ASP A 866 -9.60 -14.78 37.00
C ASP A 866 -10.67 -15.27 38.00
N ALA A 867 -10.61 -16.53 38.38
CA ALA A 867 -11.64 -17.09 39.28
C ALA A 867 -11.51 -16.58 40.72
N PRO A 868 -12.60 -16.15 41.35
CA PRO A 868 -12.61 -15.71 42.75
C PRO A 868 -12.31 -16.82 43.75
N GLU A 869 -12.66 -18.06 43.42
CA GLU A 869 -12.44 -19.28 44.23
C GLU A 869 -12.10 -20.47 43.31
N GLN A 870 -11.54 -21.54 43.89
CA GLN A 870 -11.26 -22.77 43.16
C GLN A 870 -12.52 -23.43 42.63
N ALA A 871 -12.51 -23.76 41.34
CA ALA A 871 -13.56 -24.53 40.69
C ALA A 871 -13.02 -25.85 40.15
N VAL A 872 -13.83 -26.91 40.17
CA VAL A 872 -13.49 -28.24 39.70
C VAL A 872 -14.34 -28.56 38.47
N LEU A 873 -13.68 -28.93 37.37
CA LEU A 873 -14.33 -29.49 36.18
C LEU A 873 -14.47 -31.02 36.37
N LEU A 874 -15.68 -31.52 36.21
CA LEU A 874 -15.94 -32.97 36.09
C LEU A 874 -16.04 -33.33 34.62
N ASP A 875 -15.12 -34.19 34.12
CA ASP A 875 -15.30 -34.87 32.83
C ASP A 875 -15.89 -36.26 33.06
N LYS A 876 -17.18 -36.38 32.89
CA LYS A 876 -17.93 -37.62 33.15
C LYS A 876 -17.58 -38.73 32.15
N GLN A 877 -17.11 -38.35 30.94
CA GLN A 877 -16.70 -39.33 29.93
C GLN A 877 -15.38 -40.00 30.31
N GLU A 878 -14.45 -39.22 30.85
CA GLU A 878 -13.13 -39.72 31.28
C GLU A 878 -13.09 -40.11 32.78
N GLY A 879 -14.16 -39.83 33.53
CA GLY A 879 -14.23 -40.05 34.98
C GLY A 879 -13.20 -39.23 35.77
N LYS A 880 -12.87 -38.03 35.33
CA LYS A 880 -11.84 -37.17 35.91
C LYS A 880 -12.43 -35.96 36.64
N GLU A 881 -11.80 -35.61 37.76
CA GLU A 881 -12.01 -34.35 38.48
C GLU A 881 -10.75 -33.47 38.33
N ILE A 882 -10.90 -32.27 37.79
CA ILE A 882 -9.80 -31.38 37.48
C ILE A 882 -10.03 -30.00 38.14
N THR A 883 -9.15 -29.59 39.02
CA THR A 883 -9.15 -28.21 39.46
C THR A 883 -8.72 -27.32 38.29
N LEU A 884 -9.63 -26.46 37.84
CA LEU A 884 -9.37 -25.56 36.72
C LEU A 884 -8.55 -24.35 37.13
N ASP A 885 -7.64 -23.99 36.27
CA ASP A 885 -6.83 -22.75 36.31
C ASP A 885 -6.70 -22.20 34.88
N GLU A 886 -5.82 -21.21 34.70
CA GLU A 886 -5.51 -20.58 33.42
C GLU A 886 -4.85 -21.54 32.42
N THR A 887 -4.14 -22.59 32.89
CA THR A 887 -3.52 -23.60 32.01
C THR A 887 -4.54 -24.59 31.45
N GLY A 888 -5.62 -24.78 32.13
CA GLY A 888 -6.78 -25.53 31.74
C GLY A 888 -6.61 -27.05 31.65
N TYR A 889 -7.72 -27.71 31.29
CA TYR A 889 -7.81 -29.14 31.07
C TYR A 889 -7.85 -29.47 29.59
N ARG A 890 -6.84 -30.22 29.08
CA ARG A 890 -6.77 -30.69 27.70
C ARG A 890 -7.43 -32.04 27.54
N PHE A 891 -8.27 -32.19 26.53
CA PHE A 891 -8.99 -33.41 26.19
C PHE A 891 -9.20 -33.52 24.67
N THR A 892 -9.52 -34.76 24.21
CA THR A 892 -9.90 -34.98 22.82
C THR A 892 -11.43 -35.10 22.72
N ALA A 893 -12.03 -34.51 21.69
CA ALA A 893 -13.43 -34.63 21.40
C ALA A 893 -13.68 -35.06 19.95
N LYS A 894 -14.82 -35.69 19.69
CA LYS A 894 -15.34 -35.94 18.33
C LYS A 894 -16.22 -34.76 17.90
N ALA A 895 -16.40 -34.56 16.59
CA ALA A 895 -17.41 -33.62 16.09
C ALA A 895 -18.82 -33.98 16.65
N GLY A 896 -19.56 -32.96 17.01
CA GLY A 896 -20.89 -33.12 17.60
C GLY A 896 -21.13 -32.27 18.83
N GLU A 897 -22.30 -32.37 19.39
CA GLU A 897 -22.71 -31.71 20.64
C GLU A 897 -22.65 -32.67 21.80
N SER A 898 -22.19 -32.21 22.95
CA SER A 898 -22.12 -32.92 24.18
C SER A 898 -22.74 -32.06 25.29
N ARG A 899 -23.92 -32.44 25.80
CA ARG A 899 -24.64 -31.68 26.79
C ARG A 899 -24.42 -32.13 28.22
N ASP A 900 -23.87 -33.34 28.45
CA ASP A 900 -23.78 -34.06 29.74
C ASP A 900 -22.36 -34.49 30.11
N ARG A 901 -21.35 -34.26 29.23
CA ARG A 901 -19.98 -34.64 29.52
C ARG A 901 -19.39 -33.83 30.68
N PHE A 902 -19.59 -32.51 30.69
CA PHE A 902 -18.90 -31.63 31.62
C PHE A 902 -19.82 -31.01 32.64
N SER A 903 -19.33 -30.89 33.86
CA SER A 903 -19.99 -30.10 34.91
C SER A 903 -18.94 -29.28 35.66
N LEU A 904 -19.25 -28.01 35.96
CA LEU A 904 -18.45 -27.17 36.83
C LEU A 904 -18.96 -27.29 38.26
N VAL A 905 -18.03 -27.51 39.18
CA VAL A 905 -18.32 -27.60 40.59
C VAL A 905 -17.65 -26.46 41.32
N LEU A 906 -18.44 -25.61 41.93
CA LEU A 906 -17.97 -24.45 42.67
C LEU A 906 -17.90 -24.83 44.18
N ARG A 907 -16.69 -24.72 44.76
CA ARG A 907 -16.45 -25.00 46.18
C ARG A 907 -16.54 -23.72 47.03
N GLY A 908 -17.66 -23.09 47.09
CA GLY A 908 -17.95 -22.03 48.05
C GLY A 908 -18.65 -22.60 49.24
N ASN A 909 -18.00 -22.75 50.38
CA ASN A 909 -18.55 -23.21 51.69
C ASN A 909 -19.40 -24.51 51.72
N THR A 910 -19.39 -25.32 50.66
CA THR A 910 -20.01 -26.65 50.63
C THR A 910 -18.94 -27.72 50.71
N THR A 911 -18.87 -28.36 51.78
CA THR A 911 -17.98 -29.48 52.03
C THR A 911 -18.55 -30.76 51.45
N GLY A 912 -17.88 -31.25 50.39
CA GLY A 912 -18.01 -32.64 49.91
C GLY A 912 -18.98 -32.88 48.75
N ILE A 913 -18.42 -33.05 47.53
CA ILE A 913 -19.11 -33.70 46.42
C ILE A 913 -18.65 -35.13 46.33
N THR A 914 -19.61 -36.01 46.27
CA THR A 914 -19.37 -37.41 46.01
C THR A 914 -19.63 -37.76 44.57
N THR A 915 -18.69 -38.49 43.94
CA THR A 915 -18.78 -39.00 42.56
C THR A 915 -20.08 -39.76 42.37
N LEU A 916 -20.88 -39.36 41.38
CA LEU A 916 -22.06 -40.13 40.96
C LEU A 916 -21.58 -41.24 40.01
N ASP A 917 -21.84 -42.49 40.34
CA ASP A 917 -21.69 -43.60 39.40
C ASP A 917 -22.71 -43.43 38.26
N ALA A 918 -22.24 -43.52 37.03
CA ALA A 918 -22.97 -43.20 35.80
C ALA A 918 -24.22 -44.06 35.50
N ASN A 919 -24.66 -44.91 36.44
CA ASN A 919 -25.74 -45.86 36.21
C ASN A 919 -26.96 -45.72 37.16
N THR A 920 -27.04 -44.67 37.98
CA THR A 920 -28.16 -44.51 38.92
C THR A 920 -28.75 -43.09 38.91
N GLY A 921 -29.45 -42.75 37.84
CA GLY A 921 -30.21 -41.48 37.71
C GLY A 921 -31.38 -41.31 38.69
N SER A 922 -31.36 -41.99 39.85
CA SER A 922 -32.48 -42.00 40.78
C SER A 922 -32.15 -41.59 42.23
N ILE A 923 -30.87 -41.34 42.59
CA ILE A 923 -30.47 -41.00 43.96
C ILE A 923 -29.45 -39.87 43.93
N HIS A 924 -29.70 -38.81 44.70
CA HIS A 924 -28.81 -37.66 44.87
C HIS A 924 -28.44 -37.51 46.35
N ILE A 925 -27.15 -37.43 46.67
CA ILE A 925 -26.61 -37.25 48.00
C ILE A 925 -25.78 -35.95 48.02
N SER A 926 -26.15 -35.01 48.87
CA SER A 926 -25.40 -33.77 49.07
C SER A 926 -25.09 -33.54 50.54
N THR A 927 -24.03 -32.78 50.82
CA THR A 927 -23.62 -32.44 52.17
C THR A 927 -23.55 -30.93 52.34
N GLN A 928 -24.16 -30.41 53.39
CA GLN A 928 -24.15 -29.00 53.72
C GLN A 928 -23.93 -28.84 55.22
N ALA A 929 -23.14 -27.85 55.66
CA ALA A 929 -22.79 -27.48 57.04
C ALA A 929 -23.45 -28.32 58.15
N GLY A 930 -22.85 -29.48 58.48
CA GLY A 930 -23.32 -30.35 59.55
C GLY A 930 -24.44 -31.33 59.17
N CYS A 931 -24.93 -31.38 57.89
CA CYS A 931 -25.95 -32.35 57.49
C CYS A 931 -25.63 -33.03 56.15
N ILE A 932 -26.08 -34.24 55.99
CA ILE A 932 -26.09 -35.02 54.74
C ILE A 932 -27.54 -35.06 54.28
N HIS A 933 -27.77 -34.54 53.07
CA HIS A 933 -29.08 -34.56 52.41
C HIS A 933 -29.08 -35.60 51.28
N VAL A 934 -30.07 -36.49 51.30
CA VAL A 934 -30.21 -37.56 50.32
C VAL A 934 -31.63 -37.45 49.74
N THR A 935 -31.69 -37.41 48.37
CA THR A 935 -32.97 -37.48 47.64
C THR A 935 -32.99 -38.71 46.72
N ALA A 936 -34.11 -39.34 46.54
CA ALA A 936 -34.32 -40.47 45.67
C ALA A 936 -35.62 -40.26 44.87
N THR A 937 -35.67 -40.72 43.63
CA THR A 937 -36.88 -40.62 42.78
C THR A 937 -38.02 -41.55 43.18
N ALA A 938 -37.71 -42.58 43.97
CA ALA A 938 -38.67 -43.47 44.54
C ALA A 938 -38.54 -43.61 46.07
N LYS A 939 -39.58 -44.01 46.75
CA LYS A 939 -39.54 -44.26 48.20
C LYS A 939 -38.61 -45.40 48.49
N GLU A 940 -37.55 -45.18 49.23
CA GLU A 940 -36.46 -46.10 49.55
C GLU A 940 -36.12 -46.08 51.03
N ASP A 941 -35.47 -47.14 51.55
CA ASP A 941 -34.81 -47.18 52.86
C ASP A 941 -33.46 -46.52 52.78
N ILE A 942 -33.32 -45.28 53.30
CA ILE A 942 -32.12 -44.48 53.35
C ILE A 942 -31.42 -44.71 54.69
N LYS A 943 -30.26 -45.40 54.69
CA LYS A 943 -29.50 -45.78 55.88
C LYS A 943 -28.17 -45.06 55.94
N LEU A 944 -27.84 -44.47 57.10
CA LEU A 944 -26.62 -43.83 57.44
C LEU A 944 -25.78 -44.73 58.36
N TYR A 945 -24.56 -45.02 58.02
CA TYR A 945 -23.58 -45.77 58.79
C TYR A 945 -22.36 -44.91 59.14
N GLY A 946 -21.76 -45.18 60.30
CA GLY A 946 -20.46 -44.66 60.66
C GLY A 946 -19.34 -45.32 59.91
N ALA A 947 -18.12 -44.77 60.00
CA ALA A 947 -16.92 -45.29 59.39
C ALA A 947 -16.58 -46.74 59.86
N ASP A 948 -17.07 -47.10 61.07
CA ASP A 948 -16.97 -48.42 61.72
C ASP A 948 -18.01 -49.47 61.22
N GLY A 949 -18.82 -49.05 60.23
CA GLY A 949 -19.91 -49.89 59.69
C GLY A 949 -21.17 -50.00 60.52
N LYS A 950 -21.25 -49.29 61.65
CA LYS A 950 -22.39 -49.30 62.59
C LYS A 950 -23.53 -48.42 62.05
N LEU A 951 -24.77 -48.97 62.01
CA LEU A 951 -25.93 -48.20 61.58
C LEU A 951 -26.16 -47.06 62.56
N LEU A 952 -26.18 -45.80 62.12
CA LEU A 952 -26.39 -44.59 62.94
C LEU A 952 -27.85 -44.12 62.82
N LYS A 953 -28.43 -44.11 61.64
CA LYS A 953 -29.77 -43.64 61.33
C LYS A 953 -30.36 -44.42 60.14
N ASN A 954 -31.72 -44.59 60.19
CA ASN A 954 -32.47 -45.12 59.07
C ASN A 954 -33.75 -44.30 58.87
N GLN A 955 -34.07 -43.91 57.61
CA GLN A 955 -35.26 -43.18 57.25
C GLN A 955 -35.80 -43.75 55.93
N ASN A 956 -37.15 -44.01 55.93
CA ASN A 956 -37.82 -44.49 54.71
C ASN A 956 -38.61 -43.36 54.04
N GLY A 957 -38.23 -43.02 52.80
CA GLY A 957 -38.81 -41.90 52.05
C GLY A 957 -38.13 -41.62 50.74
N THR A 958 -38.55 -40.57 50.05
CA THR A 958 -37.91 -40.02 48.89
C THR A 958 -36.79 -38.99 49.23
N GLU A 959 -36.76 -38.62 50.51
CA GLU A 959 -35.82 -37.62 51.03
C GLU A 959 -35.41 -37.95 52.47
N ALA A 960 -34.13 -37.75 52.82
CA ALA A 960 -33.65 -37.89 54.24
C ALA A 960 -32.54 -36.82 54.49
N ILE A 961 -32.63 -36.17 55.67
CA ILE A 961 -31.64 -35.22 56.12
C ILE A 961 -30.99 -35.75 57.41
N PHE A 962 -29.68 -35.96 57.37
CA PHE A 962 -28.95 -36.51 58.51
C PHE A 962 -28.02 -35.43 59.11
N ASN A 963 -28.35 -34.83 60.25
CA ASN A 963 -27.46 -33.98 60.98
C ASN A 963 -26.40 -34.84 61.67
N VAL A 964 -25.12 -34.60 61.30
CA VAL A 964 -23.98 -35.39 61.79
C VAL A 964 -22.69 -34.51 61.97
N PRO A 965 -21.85 -34.80 62.93
CA PRO A 965 -20.60 -34.10 63.12
C PRO A 965 -19.63 -34.39 61.99
N GLY A 966 -18.54 -33.64 61.86
CA GLY A 966 -17.46 -33.90 60.91
C GLY A 966 -16.94 -35.32 61.05
N GLY A 967 -16.79 -36.05 59.90
CA GLY A 967 -16.37 -37.46 59.92
C GLY A 967 -16.70 -38.17 58.63
N LEU A 968 -16.31 -39.44 58.56
CA LEU A 968 -16.60 -40.31 57.39
C LEU A 968 -17.87 -41.14 57.69
N TYR A 969 -18.80 -41.14 56.75
CA TYR A 969 -20.07 -41.86 56.82
C TYR A 969 -20.29 -42.69 55.53
N ILE A 970 -21.16 -43.71 55.66
CA ILE A 970 -21.60 -44.52 54.51
C ILE A 970 -23.13 -44.35 54.43
N ILE A 971 -23.61 -43.90 53.28
CA ILE A 971 -25.02 -43.84 52.95
C ILE A 971 -25.38 -45.07 52.12
N LYS A 972 -26.49 -45.77 52.50
CA LYS A 972 -27.05 -46.81 51.65
C LYS A 972 -28.49 -46.49 51.33
N VAL A 973 -28.87 -46.48 50.06
CA VAL A 973 -30.22 -46.27 49.57
C VAL A 973 -30.58 -47.45 48.66
N GLY A 974 -31.51 -48.34 49.05
CA GLY A 974 -31.76 -49.54 48.28
C GLY A 974 -30.49 -50.38 48.10
N ASN A 975 -30.14 -50.64 46.87
CA ASN A 975 -28.90 -51.35 46.48
C ASN A 975 -27.65 -50.46 46.32
N VAL A 976 -27.84 -49.16 46.40
CA VAL A 976 -26.72 -48.18 46.23
C VAL A 976 -26.11 -47.88 47.58
N THR A 977 -24.77 -47.98 47.67
CA THR A 977 -24.00 -47.65 48.86
C THR A 977 -22.92 -46.63 48.53
N GLN A 978 -22.87 -45.51 49.24
CA GLN A 978 -21.96 -44.43 48.97
C GLN A 978 -21.24 -43.95 50.25
N LYS A 979 -19.96 -43.66 50.11
CA LYS A 979 -19.13 -43.13 51.18
C LYS A 979 -19.16 -41.60 51.17
N VAL A 980 -19.43 -40.97 52.25
CA VAL A 980 -19.61 -39.51 52.38
C VAL A 980 -18.71 -38.99 53.48
N THR A 981 -17.92 -37.97 53.16
CA THR A 981 -17.06 -37.32 54.17
C THR A 981 -17.69 -35.96 54.55
N MET A 982 -17.96 -35.76 55.79
CA MET A 982 -18.37 -34.51 56.41
C MET A 982 -17.12 -33.81 57.00
N VAL A 983 -16.79 -32.63 56.43
CA VAL A 983 -15.72 -31.78 56.98
C VAL A 983 -16.35 -30.84 58.01
N LYS A 984 -15.63 -30.54 59.10
CA LYS A 984 -16.09 -29.64 60.16
C LYS A 984 -16.28 -28.24 59.77
#